data_eacc73fd34132487a1d729daf3848459
#
_entry.id   eacc73fd34132487a1d729daf3848459
#
_cell.length_a   1.000
_cell.length_b   1.000
_cell.length_c   1.000
_cell.angle_alpha   90.00
_cell.angle_beta   90.00
_cell.angle_gamma   90.00
#
_symmetry.space_group_name_H-M   'P 1'
#
loop_
_entity.id
_entity.type
_entity.pdbx_description
1 polymer ?
#
loop_
_entity_poly.entity_id
_entity_poly.type
_entity_poly.pdbx_seq_one_letter_code
_entity_poly.pdbx_strand_id
1 'polypeptide(L)'
;EDEVYRHILLASKKFPDANAPLPIYFKTTDEMLEEFAYLGKEKAYEVVVTNTQAIADQVETFPLLPEELFPPRLENSEEELNSLVWNKVHELYGEDPPKLIVDRLNVELGGILGKYDVVYMSAQKLVQRSLENGYLVGSRGSVGSSLVAYMSGITEVNSLPPHYRCPNCKHAEFIQDGSYGCGADMPDAVCPVCGTPYAKDGFNIPFETFLGFGGDKVPDIDLNFSGEYQANAHRYTFELFGSDHVFRAGTIGTVAEKTAIGYVKKYMERVGRENVPFAEVLRLARGCTGVKRTTGQHPGGMVVIPQDKEIYDFCPVQHPADNKDSDIITTHFEYHSMESNLLKLDMLGHDDPSMIRMLQDLTGVDPQKIRLDDPGTMSLFITSEALGFTDDPLLGPTGAVAIPEFNTKFTRGVLEETHPTQVDTLLRISGFTHGTDVWLGNARDLITSGTANTQECVGCRDDIMIYLISMGFAPKRAFKIMESVRKGRGLPEGAEEEMKAQKVPEWYIESCKKIAYLFPKAHAVAYVMMALRIAWFKVHRPLAFYAAYFSIRAKAFDERFMCRGMEVVKQKIREINDKKNAKDRSDRPTAVEEDMLVTLEVCYEFYLRGFHFDTINIYESDATKFKVTENGLLPPFTTVHGLGEAAAIDTVEKRNGKEFVSVEEFAMCCNKLSKTHIEQLKALGAFAGMAETS
;
A
#
# COMPACT_ATOMS: atom_id res chain seq x y z
N GLU A 1 -21.62 -34.11 -10.41
CA GLU A 1 -21.66 -32.65 -10.17
C GLU A 1 -20.46 -31.93 -10.77
N ASP A 2 -19.25 -32.46 -10.65
CA ASP A 2 -18.02 -31.82 -11.14
C ASP A 2 -18.02 -31.62 -12.67
N GLU A 3 -18.72 -32.47 -13.40
CA GLU A 3 -18.86 -32.32 -14.85
C GLU A 3 -19.56 -31.01 -15.24
N VAL A 4 -20.60 -30.61 -14.51
CA VAL A 4 -21.33 -29.35 -14.76
C VAL A 4 -20.41 -28.16 -14.47
N TYR A 5 -19.67 -28.20 -13.38
CA TYR A 5 -18.71 -27.13 -13.04
C TYR A 5 -17.64 -26.99 -14.12
N ARG A 6 -17.13 -28.11 -14.64
CA ARG A 6 -16.17 -28.11 -15.74
C ARG A 6 -16.76 -27.49 -17.00
N HIS A 7 -18.00 -27.83 -17.38
CA HIS A 7 -18.68 -27.22 -18.53
C HIS A 7 -18.81 -25.71 -18.40
N ILE A 8 -19.20 -25.22 -17.20
CA ILE A 8 -19.33 -23.79 -16.91
C ILE A 8 -17.97 -23.08 -17.05
N LEU A 9 -16.91 -23.65 -16.50
CA LEU A 9 -15.57 -23.07 -16.54
C LEU A 9 -14.99 -23.06 -17.95
N LEU A 10 -15.19 -24.10 -18.74
CA LEU A 10 -14.75 -24.15 -20.14
C LEU A 10 -15.56 -23.16 -21.01
N ALA A 11 -16.86 -23.04 -20.77
CA ALA A 11 -17.69 -22.05 -21.44
C ALA A 11 -17.27 -20.61 -21.16
N SER A 12 -16.81 -20.33 -19.94
CA SER A 12 -16.29 -19.01 -19.56
C SER A 12 -15.06 -18.59 -20.38
N LYS A 13 -14.30 -19.57 -20.85
CA LYS A 13 -13.13 -19.39 -21.74
C LYS A 13 -13.47 -19.52 -23.23
N LYS A 14 -14.74 -19.63 -23.55
CA LYS A 14 -15.27 -19.72 -24.93
C LYS A 14 -14.83 -20.96 -25.70
N PHE A 15 -14.56 -22.07 -25.02
CA PHE A 15 -14.33 -23.34 -25.72
C PHE A 15 -15.59 -23.80 -26.44
N PRO A 16 -15.49 -24.13 -27.74
CA PRO A 16 -16.67 -24.57 -28.52
C PRO A 16 -17.22 -25.91 -28.05
N ASP A 17 -16.40 -26.78 -27.50
CA ASP A 17 -16.71 -28.11 -26.99
C ASP A 17 -16.93 -28.14 -25.46
N ALA A 18 -17.28 -26.99 -24.87
CA ALA A 18 -17.43 -26.87 -23.40
C ALA A 18 -18.42 -27.89 -22.81
N ASN A 19 -19.45 -28.30 -23.58
CA ASN A 19 -20.46 -29.26 -23.15
C ASN A 19 -20.18 -30.68 -23.62
N ALA A 20 -19.04 -30.94 -24.23
CA ALA A 20 -18.69 -32.29 -24.69
C ALA A 20 -18.53 -33.23 -23.46
N PRO A 21 -19.15 -34.41 -23.52
CA PRO A 21 -18.99 -35.38 -22.44
C PRO A 21 -17.54 -35.84 -22.35
N LEU A 22 -17.06 -35.95 -21.14
CA LEU A 22 -15.71 -36.44 -20.86
C LEU A 22 -15.84 -37.78 -20.11
N PRO A 23 -15.52 -38.92 -20.76
CA PRO A 23 -15.69 -40.23 -20.16
C PRO A 23 -14.54 -40.55 -19.17
N ILE A 24 -14.29 -39.64 -18.23
CA ILE A 24 -13.30 -39.78 -17.17
C ILE A 24 -14.04 -39.99 -15.86
N TYR A 25 -13.93 -41.15 -15.30
CA TYR A 25 -14.43 -41.47 -13.97
C TYR A 25 -13.49 -42.45 -13.30
N PHE A 26 -13.63 -42.62 -11.99
CA PHE A 26 -12.82 -43.57 -11.21
C PHE A 26 -13.29 -44.99 -11.51
N LYS A 27 -12.50 -45.66 -12.36
CA LYS A 27 -12.81 -47.03 -12.80
C LYS A 27 -12.31 -48.06 -11.78
N THR A 28 -13.08 -49.12 -11.61
CA THR A 28 -12.64 -50.30 -10.84
C THR A 28 -11.57 -51.09 -11.61
N THR A 29 -10.87 -52.00 -10.95
CA THR A 29 -9.90 -52.85 -11.60
C THR A 29 -10.52 -53.67 -12.73
N ASP A 30 -11.72 -54.19 -12.54
CA ASP A 30 -12.42 -54.97 -13.57
C ASP A 30 -12.77 -54.11 -14.80
N GLU A 31 -13.26 -52.90 -14.59
CA GLU A 31 -13.53 -51.96 -15.69
C GLU A 31 -12.26 -51.57 -16.45
N MET A 32 -11.14 -51.36 -15.75
CA MET A 32 -9.84 -51.11 -16.38
C MET A 32 -9.34 -52.30 -17.19
N LEU A 33 -9.53 -53.56 -16.68
CA LEU A 33 -9.17 -54.76 -17.42
C LEU A 33 -9.99 -54.91 -18.70
N GLU A 34 -11.28 -54.53 -18.68
CA GLU A 34 -12.10 -54.51 -19.88
C GLU A 34 -11.60 -53.49 -20.89
N GLU A 35 -11.21 -52.28 -20.48
CA GLU A 35 -10.62 -51.24 -21.36
C GLU A 35 -9.35 -51.73 -22.07
N PHE A 36 -8.57 -52.60 -21.42
CA PHE A 36 -7.31 -53.14 -21.96
C PHE A 36 -7.47 -54.56 -22.52
N ALA A 37 -8.69 -55.05 -22.69
CA ALA A 37 -8.95 -56.42 -23.19
C ALA A 37 -8.34 -56.70 -24.55
N TYR A 38 -8.13 -55.67 -25.36
CA TYR A 38 -7.51 -55.78 -26.69
C TYR A 38 -6.05 -56.27 -26.65
N LEU A 39 -5.39 -56.18 -25.49
CA LEU A 39 -4.02 -56.67 -25.30
C LEU A 39 -3.92 -58.19 -25.00
N GLY A 40 -5.09 -58.84 -24.79
CA GLY A 40 -5.15 -60.20 -24.27
C GLY A 40 -5.12 -60.21 -22.75
N LYS A 41 -5.63 -61.30 -22.17
CA LYS A 41 -5.92 -61.38 -20.72
C LYS A 41 -4.67 -61.21 -19.84
N GLU A 42 -3.57 -61.84 -20.22
CA GLU A 42 -2.31 -61.79 -19.47
C GLU A 42 -1.67 -60.41 -19.53
N LYS A 43 -1.60 -59.81 -20.71
CA LYS A 43 -1.02 -58.48 -20.90
C LYS A 43 -1.87 -57.37 -20.29
N ALA A 44 -3.19 -57.49 -20.38
CA ALA A 44 -4.10 -56.56 -19.71
C ALA A 44 -3.87 -56.57 -18.19
N TYR A 45 -3.75 -57.75 -17.60
CA TYR A 45 -3.50 -57.87 -16.16
C TYR A 45 -2.13 -57.28 -15.76
N GLU A 46 -1.09 -57.53 -16.57
CA GLU A 46 0.24 -56.95 -16.38
C GLU A 46 0.17 -55.40 -16.36
N VAL A 47 -0.49 -54.80 -17.32
CA VAL A 47 -0.60 -53.33 -17.42
C VAL A 47 -1.45 -52.72 -16.34
N VAL A 48 -2.61 -53.32 -16.06
CA VAL A 48 -3.61 -52.72 -15.14
C VAL A 48 -3.27 -53.02 -13.68
N VAL A 49 -2.80 -54.20 -13.35
CA VAL A 49 -2.59 -54.66 -11.97
C VAL A 49 -1.12 -54.73 -11.61
N THR A 50 -0.33 -55.51 -12.30
CA THR A 50 1.06 -55.77 -11.94
C THR A 50 1.91 -54.50 -11.97
N ASN A 51 1.87 -53.79 -13.06
CA ASN A 51 2.69 -52.58 -13.25
C ASN A 51 2.21 -51.39 -12.38
N THR A 52 0.91 -51.22 -12.27
CA THR A 52 0.37 -50.14 -11.40
C THR A 52 0.67 -50.42 -9.95
N GLN A 53 0.57 -51.66 -9.48
CA GLN A 53 0.94 -52.02 -8.12
C GLN A 53 2.45 -51.87 -7.87
N ALA A 54 3.30 -52.26 -8.83
CA ALA A 54 4.73 -52.08 -8.73
C ALA A 54 5.13 -50.58 -8.62
N ILE A 55 4.42 -49.70 -9.33
CA ILE A 55 4.61 -48.26 -9.18
C ILE A 55 4.11 -47.76 -7.82
N ALA A 56 2.93 -48.20 -7.39
CA ALA A 56 2.36 -47.81 -6.09
C ALA A 56 3.27 -48.24 -4.91
N ASP A 57 3.87 -49.41 -4.99
CA ASP A 57 4.77 -49.93 -3.97
C ASP A 57 6.09 -49.14 -3.84
N GLN A 58 6.43 -48.35 -4.84
CA GLN A 58 7.60 -47.46 -4.82
C GLN A 58 7.29 -46.10 -4.20
N VAL A 59 6.01 -45.79 -3.97
CA VAL A 59 5.61 -44.50 -3.40
C VAL A 59 5.89 -44.47 -1.92
N GLU A 60 6.69 -43.52 -1.49
CA GLU A 60 7.00 -43.27 -0.08
C GLU A 60 6.35 -41.98 0.38
N THR A 61 5.94 -41.92 1.64
CA THR A 61 5.45 -40.69 2.24
C THR A 61 6.64 -39.84 2.66
N PHE A 62 6.71 -38.64 2.15
CA PHE A 62 7.75 -37.68 2.50
C PHE A 62 7.13 -36.26 2.55
N PRO A 63 7.67 -35.35 3.38
CA PRO A 63 7.22 -33.96 3.35
C PRO A 63 7.68 -33.30 2.05
N LEU A 64 6.75 -32.68 1.33
CA LEU A 64 7.05 -32.00 0.08
C LEU A 64 7.98 -30.80 0.29
N LEU A 65 7.75 -30.06 1.36
CA LEU A 65 8.59 -28.94 1.80
C LEU A 65 9.11 -29.24 3.21
N PRO A 66 10.36 -28.84 3.51
CA PRO A 66 10.88 -28.92 4.87
C PRO A 66 10.12 -28.02 5.83
N GLU A 67 10.18 -28.28 7.13
CA GLU A 67 9.49 -27.48 8.15
C GLU A 67 10.33 -26.33 8.68
N GLU A 68 11.58 -26.21 8.27
CA GLU A 68 12.52 -25.20 8.75
C GLU A 68 12.64 -24.00 7.81
N LEU A 69 13.04 -22.85 8.37
CA LEU A 69 13.35 -21.65 7.63
C LEU A 69 14.79 -21.70 7.10
N PHE A 70 14.97 -21.39 5.83
CA PHE A 70 16.27 -21.29 5.16
C PHE A 70 16.59 -19.83 4.84
N PRO A 71 17.11 -19.05 5.82
CA PRO A 71 17.41 -17.65 5.58
C PRO A 71 18.62 -17.49 4.66
N PRO A 72 18.65 -16.45 3.82
CA PRO A 72 19.84 -16.10 3.07
C PRO A 72 20.94 -15.63 4.03
N ARG A 73 22.17 -15.55 3.56
CA ARG A 73 23.31 -15.02 4.31
C ARG A 73 23.85 -13.76 3.64
N LEU A 74 24.16 -12.76 4.45
CA LEU A 74 24.94 -11.61 4.05
C LEU A 74 26.20 -11.59 4.93
N GLU A 75 27.35 -11.40 4.29
CA GLU A 75 28.63 -11.35 4.98
C GLU A 75 28.65 -10.22 6.01
N ASN A 76 29.07 -10.53 7.25
CA ASN A 76 29.19 -9.59 8.37
C ASN A 76 27.90 -8.86 8.77
N SER A 77 26.72 -9.42 8.44
CA SER A 77 25.45 -8.76 8.75
C SER A 77 25.24 -8.47 10.23
N GLU A 78 25.65 -9.36 11.09
CA GLU A 78 25.52 -9.19 12.55
C GLU A 78 26.37 -8.03 13.07
N GLU A 79 27.66 -8.00 12.74
CA GLU A 79 28.59 -6.95 13.17
C GLU A 79 28.22 -5.60 12.54
N GLU A 80 27.82 -5.60 11.27
CA GLU A 80 27.46 -4.38 10.55
C GLU A 80 26.20 -3.75 11.13
N LEU A 81 25.15 -4.55 11.41
CA LEU A 81 23.92 -4.05 12.04
C LEU A 81 24.19 -3.48 13.43
N ASN A 82 24.93 -4.21 14.24
CA ASN A 82 25.29 -3.76 15.60
C ASN A 82 26.07 -2.44 15.57
N SER A 83 27.03 -2.31 14.66
CA SER A 83 27.83 -1.08 14.50
C SER A 83 26.99 0.10 14.03
N LEU A 84 26.12 -0.10 13.04
CA LEU A 84 25.21 0.95 12.53
C LEU A 84 24.32 1.48 13.64
N VAL A 85 23.73 0.60 14.43
CA VAL A 85 22.82 0.96 15.52
C VAL A 85 23.53 1.79 16.57
N TRP A 86 24.64 1.32 17.12
CA TRP A 86 25.35 2.03 18.19
C TRP A 86 26.01 3.32 17.70
N ASN A 87 26.53 3.37 16.50
CA ASN A 87 27.05 4.59 15.89
C ASN A 87 25.96 5.67 15.79
N LYS A 88 24.75 5.29 15.39
CA LYS A 88 23.62 6.22 15.30
C LYS A 88 23.16 6.69 16.68
N VAL A 89 23.12 5.80 17.65
CA VAL A 89 22.78 6.16 19.04
C VAL A 89 23.76 7.19 19.59
N HIS A 90 25.07 6.99 19.41
CA HIS A 90 26.11 7.93 19.88
C HIS A 90 26.07 9.26 19.12
N GLU A 91 25.75 9.23 17.82
CA GLU A 91 25.55 10.44 17.01
C GLU A 91 24.38 11.29 17.54
N LEU A 92 23.26 10.66 17.91
CA LEU A 92 22.05 11.36 18.32
C LEU A 92 22.02 11.69 19.83
N TYR A 93 22.51 10.80 20.68
CA TYR A 93 22.33 10.88 22.14
C TYR A 93 23.66 10.95 22.93
N GLY A 94 24.80 11.05 22.24
CA GLY A 94 26.12 11.20 22.86
C GLY A 94 26.76 9.87 23.23
N GLU A 95 27.98 9.97 23.85
CA GLU A 95 28.75 8.80 24.23
C GLU A 95 28.12 7.99 25.37
N ASP A 96 27.40 8.67 26.28
CA ASP A 96 26.65 8.07 27.38
C ASP A 96 25.15 8.24 27.16
N PRO A 97 24.54 7.44 26.29
CA PRO A 97 23.10 7.56 25.99
C PRO A 97 22.26 7.21 27.23
N PRO A 98 21.02 7.76 27.33
CA PRO A 98 20.11 7.42 28.41
C PRO A 98 19.92 5.91 28.59
N LYS A 99 19.82 5.47 29.82
CA LYS A 99 19.65 4.04 30.17
C LYS A 99 18.45 3.42 29.48
N LEU A 100 17.34 4.15 29.33
CA LEU A 100 16.14 3.70 28.66
C LEU A 100 16.42 3.24 27.22
N ILE A 101 17.25 3.98 26.48
CA ILE A 101 17.65 3.63 25.11
C ILE A 101 18.53 2.39 25.09
N VAL A 102 19.53 2.33 25.97
CA VAL A 102 20.48 1.21 26.08
C VAL A 102 19.74 -0.07 26.43
N ASP A 103 18.86 -0.04 27.41
CA ASP A 103 18.09 -1.19 27.85
C ASP A 103 17.19 -1.72 26.72
N ARG A 104 16.50 -0.83 26.04
CA ARG A 104 15.64 -1.21 24.90
C ARG A 104 16.44 -1.82 23.75
N LEU A 105 17.56 -1.23 23.38
CA LEU A 105 18.42 -1.76 22.33
C LEU A 105 19.01 -3.12 22.68
N ASN A 106 19.39 -3.33 23.93
CA ASN A 106 19.87 -4.64 24.36
C ASN A 106 18.80 -5.72 24.25
N VAL A 107 17.56 -5.41 24.58
CA VAL A 107 16.43 -6.34 24.42
C VAL A 107 16.16 -6.61 22.94
N GLU A 108 16.10 -5.59 22.10
CA GLU A 108 15.85 -5.74 20.67
C GLU A 108 16.98 -6.50 19.97
N LEU A 109 18.22 -6.07 20.18
CA LEU A 109 19.39 -6.72 19.55
C LEU A 109 19.55 -8.17 20.00
N GLY A 110 19.23 -8.48 21.26
CA GLY A 110 19.23 -9.86 21.76
C GLY A 110 18.26 -10.79 21.02
N GLY A 111 17.16 -10.27 20.51
CA GLY A 111 16.21 -11.01 19.70
C GLY A 111 16.50 -11.00 18.19
N ILE A 112 17.38 -10.12 17.73
CA ILE A 112 17.65 -9.90 16.30
C ILE A 112 18.99 -10.48 15.87
N LEU A 113 20.07 -10.18 16.58
CA LEU A 113 21.42 -10.59 16.21
C LEU A 113 21.58 -12.12 16.23
N GLY A 114 22.18 -12.65 15.19
CA GLY A 114 22.35 -14.08 14.98
C GLY A 114 21.10 -14.83 14.50
N LYS A 115 19.97 -14.15 14.41
CA LYS A 115 18.69 -14.76 13.99
C LYS A 115 18.03 -14.02 12.84
N TYR A 116 17.89 -12.70 12.92
CA TYR A 116 17.19 -11.88 11.92
C TYR A 116 18.03 -10.72 11.37
N ASP A 117 19.30 -10.66 11.70
CA ASP A 117 20.20 -9.60 11.25
C ASP A 117 20.29 -9.52 9.71
N VAL A 118 20.17 -10.63 9.01
CA VAL A 118 20.13 -10.66 7.54
C VAL A 118 18.89 -9.95 7.01
N VAL A 119 17.74 -10.15 7.64
CA VAL A 119 16.47 -9.49 7.27
C VAL A 119 16.61 -7.98 7.42
N TYR A 120 17.14 -7.53 8.57
CA TYR A 120 17.37 -6.11 8.84
C TYR A 120 18.39 -5.51 7.88
N MET A 121 19.52 -6.17 7.67
CA MET A 121 20.57 -5.64 6.79
C MET A 121 20.16 -5.64 5.32
N SER A 122 19.37 -6.59 4.88
CA SER A 122 18.78 -6.57 3.53
C SER A 122 17.91 -5.34 3.32
N ALA A 123 17.02 -5.07 4.27
CA ALA A 123 16.16 -3.88 4.25
C ALA A 123 17.00 -2.60 4.32
N GLN A 124 18.00 -2.54 5.20
CA GLN A 124 18.88 -1.39 5.35
C GLN A 124 19.61 -1.05 4.04
N LYS A 125 20.16 -2.06 3.37
CA LYS A 125 20.88 -1.87 2.09
C LYS A 125 19.95 -1.38 0.98
N LEU A 126 18.72 -1.90 0.92
CA LEU A 126 17.71 -1.45 -0.03
C LEU A 126 17.30 0.01 0.21
N VAL A 127 17.05 0.39 1.45
CA VAL A 127 16.72 1.79 1.81
C VAL A 127 17.89 2.71 1.51
N GLN A 128 19.11 2.34 1.91
CA GLN A 128 20.32 3.11 1.69
C GLN A 128 20.53 3.40 0.19
N ARG A 129 20.39 2.39 -0.65
CA ARG A 129 20.54 2.54 -2.11
C ARG A 129 19.49 3.49 -2.69
N SER A 130 18.25 3.42 -2.22
CA SER A 130 17.18 4.34 -2.64
C SER A 130 17.48 5.77 -2.23
N LEU A 131 17.94 6.00 -1.00
CA LEU A 131 18.34 7.33 -0.52
C LEU A 131 19.52 7.91 -1.31
N GLU A 132 20.50 7.10 -1.65
CA GLU A 132 21.65 7.51 -2.50
C GLU A 132 21.18 7.96 -3.89
N ASN A 133 20.08 7.39 -4.40
CA ASN A 133 19.46 7.80 -5.66
C ASN A 133 18.42 8.92 -5.47
N GLY A 134 18.29 9.47 -4.28
CA GLY A 134 17.46 10.64 -3.98
C GLY A 134 16.01 10.37 -3.69
N TYR A 135 15.61 9.11 -3.46
CA TYR A 135 14.24 8.74 -3.13
C TYR A 135 14.12 8.32 -1.67
N LEU A 136 13.24 8.97 -0.92
CA LEU A 136 12.85 8.52 0.42
C LEU A 136 12.10 7.19 0.31
N VAL A 137 12.21 6.40 1.37
CA VAL A 137 11.49 5.12 1.51
C VAL A 137 10.57 5.23 2.71
N GLY A 138 9.28 4.95 2.52
CA GLY A 138 8.33 4.81 3.61
C GLY A 138 8.35 3.40 4.16
N SER A 139 8.12 3.23 5.45
CA SER A 139 7.87 1.93 6.04
C SER A 139 6.38 1.64 6.13
N ARG A 140 6.04 0.37 6.21
CA ARG A 140 4.67 -0.13 6.23
C ARG A 140 4.55 -1.24 7.27
N GLY A 141 3.38 -1.39 7.89
CA GLY A 141 3.18 -2.40 8.91
C GLY A 141 3.88 -2.06 10.23
N SER A 142 4.42 -3.06 10.89
CA SER A 142 4.90 -2.96 12.27
C SER A 142 6.40 -2.68 12.44
N VAL A 143 7.16 -2.56 11.36
CA VAL A 143 8.62 -2.34 11.44
C VAL A 143 9.00 -1.06 12.21
N GLY A 144 8.17 -0.02 12.14
CA GLY A 144 8.36 1.21 12.91
C GLY A 144 8.29 1.04 14.44
N SER A 145 7.91 -0.15 14.92
CA SER A 145 7.98 -0.49 16.34
C SER A 145 9.41 -0.82 16.80
N SER A 146 10.33 -1.08 15.88
CA SER A 146 11.71 -1.44 16.18
C SER A 146 12.62 -0.22 16.25
N LEU A 147 13.24 -0.02 17.41
CA LEU A 147 14.26 1.02 17.58
C LEU A 147 15.55 0.69 16.80
N VAL A 148 15.88 -0.59 16.68
CA VAL A 148 16.97 -1.07 15.82
C VAL A 148 16.74 -0.66 14.38
N ALA A 149 15.51 -0.80 13.86
CA ALA A 149 15.17 -0.37 12.52
C ALA A 149 15.33 1.13 12.31
N TYR A 150 14.96 1.93 13.31
CA TYR A 150 15.18 3.39 13.27
C TYR A 150 16.67 3.75 13.30
N MET A 151 17.42 3.18 14.23
CA MET A 151 18.86 3.49 14.38
C MET A 151 19.71 2.99 13.21
N SER A 152 19.29 1.93 12.54
CA SER A 152 19.97 1.42 11.34
C SER A 152 19.55 2.13 10.05
N GLY A 153 18.54 3.01 10.09
CA GLY A 153 18.07 3.78 8.94
C GLY A 153 17.02 3.08 8.07
N ILE A 154 16.43 2.00 8.53
CA ILE A 154 15.35 1.28 7.80
C ILE A 154 14.06 2.07 7.81
N THR A 155 13.71 2.67 8.94
CA THR A 155 12.50 3.48 9.11
C THR A 155 12.83 4.85 9.71
N GLU A 156 12.00 5.85 9.41
CA GLU A 156 12.08 7.17 10.03
C GLU A 156 11.24 7.28 11.31
N VAL A 157 10.53 6.20 11.68
CA VAL A 157 9.69 6.16 12.88
C VAL A 157 10.56 5.89 14.11
N ASN A 158 10.65 6.88 15.01
CA ASN A 158 11.30 6.72 16.29
C ASN A 158 10.31 6.18 17.32
N SER A 159 10.47 4.92 17.71
CA SER A 159 9.53 4.23 18.61
C SER A 159 9.74 4.53 20.11
N LEU A 160 10.76 5.28 20.46
CA LEU A 160 10.99 5.72 21.84
C LEU A 160 9.83 6.56 22.39
N PRO A 161 9.67 6.65 23.72
CA PRO A 161 8.72 7.59 24.30
C PRO A 161 8.97 9.04 23.86
N PRO A 162 7.98 9.93 23.99
CA PRO A 162 8.16 11.35 23.67
C PRO A 162 9.34 11.96 24.41
N HIS A 163 10.19 12.69 23.70
CA HIS A 163 11.40 13.26 24.29
C HIS A 163 11.91 14.46 23.52
N TYR A 164 12.69 15.27 24.25
CA TYR A 164 13.54 16.31 23.70
C TYR A 164 14.95 15.78 23.50
N ARG A 165 15.58 16.18 22.42
CA ARG A 165 16.96 15.84 22.10
C ARG A 165 17.70 17.07 21.63
N CYS A 166 18.84 17.39 22.28
CA CYS A 166 19.67 18.49 21.84
C CYS A 166 20.54 18.07 20.63
N PRO A 167 20.42 18.75 19.50
CA PRO A 167 21.26 18.42 18.33
C PRO A 167 22.73 18.81 18.51
N ASN A 168 23.04 19.68 19.48
CA ASN A 168 24.40 20.16 19.75
C ASN A 168 25.13 19.32 20.82
N CYS A 169 24.66 19.35 22.08
CA CYS A 169 25.32 18.64 23.18
C CYS A 169 24.80 17.21 23.40
N LYS A 170 23.78 16.79 22.68
CA LYS A 170 23.18 15.46 22.73
C LYS A 170 22.40 15.14 24.00
N HIS A 171 22.19 16.12 24.88
CA HIS A 171 21.33 15.94 26.05
C HIS A 171 19.92 15.55 25.65
N ALA A 172 19.33 14.59 26.34
CA ALA A 172 17.97 14.13 26.07
C ALA A 172 17.12 14.13 27.36
N GLU A 173 15.83 14.44 27.18
CA GLU A 173 14.87 14.51 28.29
C GLU A 173 13.58 13.84 27.87
N PHE A 174 13.21 12.74 28.54
CA PHE A 174 12.02 11.93 28.25
C PHE A 174 10.82 12.38 29.09
N ILE A 175 9.66 12.48 28.44
CA ILE A 175 8.38 12.81 29.07
C ILE A 175 7.52 11.55 29.07
N GLN A 176 7.44 10.87 30.21
CA GLN A 176 6.75 9.59 30.35
C GLN A 176 5.52 9.64 31.27
N ASP A 177 5.04 10.83 31.60
CA ASP A 177 3.89 11.04 32.48
C ASP A 177 2.53 10.94 31.78
N GLY A 178 2.51 10.61 30.49
CA GLY A 178 1.29 10.51 29.67
C GLY A 178 0.73 11.85 29.19
N SER A 179 1.44 12.96 29.40
CA SER A 179 1.02 14.29 28.97
C SER A 179 0.90 14.41 27.45
N TYR A 180 1.74 13.70 26.72
CA TYR A 180 1.81 13.75 25.25
C TYR A 180 1.84 12.36 24.65
N GLY A 181 1.09 12.19 23.55
CA GLY A 181 1.07 10.92 22.80
C GLY A 181 2.30 10.74 21.89
N CYS A 182 2.90 11.85 21.44
CA CYS A 182 4.12 11.83 20.66
C CYS A 182 4.95 13.11 20.91
N GLY A 183 6.23 13.04 20.57
CA GLY A 183 7.15 14.17 20.76
C GLY A 183 6.80 15.40 19.94
N ALA A 184 6.20 15.24 18.77
CA ALA A 184 5.81 16.35 17.91
C ALA A 184 4.82 17.32 18.56
N ASP A 185 3.99 16.84 19.48
CA ASP A 185 2.97 17.63 20.18
C ASP A 185 3.50 18.37 21.42
N MET A 186 4.74 18.10 21.83
CA MET A 186 5.36 18.78 22.95
C MET A 186 5.63 20.26 22.59
N PRO A 187 5.56 21.19 23.58
CA PRO A 187 5.92 22.59 23.34
C PRO A 187 7.40 22.73 22.98
N ASP A 188 7.71 23.74 22.16
CA ASP A 188 9.10 24.06 21.86
C ASP A 188 9.86 24.43 23.13
N ALA A 189 11.09 23.95 23.23
CA ALA A 189 11.96 24.19 24.38
C ALA A 189 13.42 24.30 23.93
N VAL A 190 14.25 24.82 24.83
CA VAL A 190 15.69 24.91 24.61
C VAL A 190 16.40 23.98 25.56
N CYS A 191 17.60 23.49 25.17
CA CYS A 191 18.43 22.65 26.00
C CYS A 191 18.86 23.40 27.26
N PRO A 192 18.59 22.86 28.46
CA PRO A 192 19.03 23.50 29.70
C PRO A 192 20.55 23.50 29.91
N VAL A 193 21.28 22.67 29.16
CA VAL A 193 22.74 22.58 29.26
C VAL A 193 23.46 23.60 28.38
N CYS A 194 23.03 23.74 27.10
CA CYS A 194 23.75 24.59 26.13
C CYS A 194 22.89 25.66 25.44
N GLY A 195 21.58 25.72 25.74
CA GLY A 195 20.67 26.73 25.18
C GLY A 195 20.28 26.52 23.74
N THR A 196 20.71 25.47 23.07
CA THR A 196 20.32 25.15 21.71
C THR A 196 18.85 24.72 21.65
N PRO A 197 18.06 25.12 20.64
CA PRO A 197 16.70 24.64 20.50
C PRO A 197 16.66 23.10 20.40
N TYR A 198 15.79 22.47 21.19
CA TYR A 198 15.60 21.04 21.19
C TYR A 198 14.94 20.54 19.90
N ALA A 199 15.37 19.38 19.44
CA ALA A 199 14.57 18.54 18.56
C ALA A 199 13.57 17.74 19.40
N LYS A 200 12.36 17.53 18.84
CA LYS A 200 11.28 16.78 19.50
C LYS A 200 11.04 15.49 18.72
N ASP A 201 10.95 14.35 19.39
CA ASP A 201 10.78 13.07 18.75
C ASP A 201 10.11 12.04 19.69
N GLY A 202 9.84 10.85 19.15
CA GLY A 202 9.29 9.74 19.91
C GLY A 202 7.79 9.55 19.73
N PHE A 203 7.40 8.33 19.37
CA PHE A 203 6.00 7.95 19.13
C PHE A 203 5.47 6.91 20.12
N ASN A 204 6.30 6.47 21.06
CA ASN A 204 5.94 5.54 22.13
C ASN A 204 5.29 4.25 21.63
N ILE A 205 6.04 3.44 20.86
CA ILE A 205 5.57 2.19 20.29
C ILE A 205 6.28 1.01 20.93
N PRO A 206 5.56 0.00 21.46
CA PRO A 206 6.20 -1.18 22.04
C PRO A 206 6.85 -2.06 20.96
N PHE A 207 8.06 -2.56 21.25
CA PHE A 207 8.79 -3.46 20.36
C PHE A 207 8.09 -4.80 20.16
N GLU A 208 7.42 -5.31 21.17
CA GLU A 208 6.74 -6.60 21.18
C GLU A 208 5.66 -6.71 20.09
N THR A 209 5.12 -5.59 19.64
CA THR A 209 4.16 -5.57 18.52
C THR A 209 4.80 -5.94 17.18
N PHE A 210 6.11 -5.94 17.09
CA PHE A 210 6.86 -6.33 15.88
C PHE A 210 7.40 -7.77 15.95
N LEU A 211 8.18 -8.10 16.97
CA LEU A 211 8.83 -9.41 17.09
C LEU A 211 8.26 -10.31 18.22
N GLY A 212 7.24 -9.87 18.92
CA GLY A 212 6.73 -10.60 20.07
C GLY A 212 7.68 -10.57 21.26
N PHE A 213 7.50 -11.49 22.19
CA PHE A 213 8.38 -11.65 23.35
C PHE A 213 9.49 -12.63 23.03
N GLY A 214 10.75 -12.21 23.25
CA GLY A 214 11.92 -13.04 22.99
C GLY A 214 12.22 -13.33 21.52
N GLY A 215 11.64 -12.59 20.59
CA GLY A 215 11.87 -12.76 19.17
C GLY A 215 11.23 -14.03 18.59
N ASP A 216 10.10 -14.45 19.16
CA ASP A 216 9.35 -15.63 18.74
C ASP A 216 8.54 -15.42 17.46
N LYS A 217 8.39 -14.18 17.01
CA LYS A 217 7.69 -13.82 15.78
C LYS A 217 8.70 -13.46 14.68
N VAL A 218 8.53 -14.00 13.49
CA VAL A 218 9.39 -13.68 12.33
C VAL A 218 9.13 -12.23 11.91
N PRO A 219 10.16 -11.39 11.74
CA PRO A 219 9.97 -10.01 11.31
C PRO A 219 9.49 -9.94 9.85
N ASP A 220 8.52 -9.06 9.63
CA ASP A 220 7.99 -8.73 8.31
C ASP A 220 8.30 -7.25 8.05
N ILE A 221 9.29 -6.98 7.20
CA ILE A 221 9.73 -5.63 6.88
C ILE A 221 9.21 -5.27 5.49
N ASP A 222 8.13 -4.50 5.46
CA ASP A 222 7.52 -3.99 4.25
C ASP A 222 7.98 -2.54 4.00
N LEU A 223 8.47 -2.28 2.78
CA LEU A 223 9.00 -0.99 2.39
C LEU A 223 8.24 -0.42 1.19
N ASN A 224 7.93 0.87 1.27
CA ASN A 224 7.30 1.63 0.20
C ASN A 224 8.36 2.44 -0.55
N PHE A 225 8.70 1.99 -1.73
CA PHE A 225 9.60 2.71 -2.65
C PHE A 225 8.80 3.61 -3.58
N SER A 226 9.43 4.65 -4.10
CA SER A 226 8.84 5.39 -5.21
C SER A 226 8.50 4.45 -6.36
N GLY A 227 7.31 4.59 -6.95
CA GLY A 227 6.94 3.82 -8.12
C GLY A 227 7.91 3.97 -9.29
N GLU A 228 8.57 5.12 -9.39
CA GLU A 228 9.61 5.41 -10.39
C GLU A 228 10.93 4.66 -10.12
N TYR A 229 11.19 4.29 -8.86
CA TYR A 229 12.42 3.62 -8.43
C TYR A 229 12.24 2.11 -8.16
N GLN A 230 11.04 1.62 -7.98
CA GLN A 230 10.74 0.25 -7.55
C GLN A 230 11.48 -0.83 -8.38
N ALA A 231 11.51 -0.68 -9.70
CA ALA A 231 12.20 -1.61 -10.58
C ALA A 231 13.70 -1.69 -10.28
N ASN A 232 14.31 -0.56 -9.93
CA ASN A 232 15.72 -0.50 -9.54
C ASN A 232 15.96 -1.17 -8.17
N ALA A 233 15.02 -1.02 -7.24
CA ALA A 233 15.07 -1.71 -5.95
C ALA A 233 15.01 -3.23 -6.14
N HIS A 234 14.10 -3.73 -6.97
CA HIS A 234 14.02 -5.15 -7.31
C HIS A 234 15.31 -5.65 -7.95
N ARG A 235 15.88 -4.88 -8.86
CA ARG A 235 17.14 -5.24 -9.54
C ARG A 235 18.32 -5.29 -8.58
N TYR A 236 18.34 -4.42 -7.57
CA TYR A 236 19.39 -4.42 -6.55
C TYR A 236 19.43 -5.71 -5.72
N THR A 237 18.31 -6.40 -5.54
CA THR A 237 18.29 -7.70 -4.84
C THR A 237 19.10 -8.77 -5.58
N PHE A 238 19.17 -8.70 -6.90
CA PHE A 238 20.02 -9.61 -7.69
C PHE A 238 21.50 -9.35 -7.45
N GLU A 239 21.89 -8.08 -7.23
CA GLU A 239 23.28 -7.73 -6.85
C GLU A 239 23.63 -8.24 -5.45
N LEU A 240 22.66 -8.13 -4.50
CA LEU A 240 22.88 -8.55 -3.11
C LEU A 240 23.00 -10.07 -2.94
N PHE A 241 22.16 -10.85 -3.62
CA PHE A 241 22.00 -12.29 -3.37
C PHE A 241 22.37 -13.16 -4.56
N GLY A 242 22.59 -12.60 -5.72
CA GLY A 242 22.82 -13.32 -6.98
C GLY A 242 21.53 -13.52 -7.78
N SER A 243 21.65 -13.45 -9.11
CA SER A 243 20.50 -13.53 -10.02
C SER A 243 19.78 -14.88 -10.00
N ASP A 244 20.49 -15.96 -9.61
CA ASP A 244 19.93 -17.31 -9.52
C ASP A 244 19.28 -17.60 -8.15
N HIS A 245 19.35 -16.65 -7.23
CA HIS A 245 18.88 -16.80 -5.84
C HIS A 245 17.77 -15.83 -5.46
N VAL A 246 17.22 -15.09 -6.43
CA VAL A 246 16.10 -14.16 -6.20
C VAL A 246 15.04 -14.37 -7.27
N PHE A 247 13.80 -14.60 -6.84
CA PHE A 247 12.67 -14.81 -7.73
C PHE A 247 11.48 -13.97 -7.29
N ARG A 248 10.76 -13.43 -8.25
CA ARG A 248 9.49 -12.76 -7.96
C ARG A 248 8.52 -13.77 -7.34
N ALA A 249 7.85 -13.41 -6.25
CA ALA A 249 6.83 -14.27 -5.67
C ALA A 249 5.66 -14.43 -6.64
N GLY A 250 5.24 -15.65 -6.90
CA GLY A 250 4.10 -15.95 -7.74
C GLY A 250 2.78 -15.77 -6.99
N THR A 251 1.73 -15.46 -7.74
CA THR A 251 0.36 -15.44 -7.21
C THR A 251 -0.54 -16.32 -8.07
N ILE A 252 -1.56 -16.89 -7.44
CA ILE A 252 -2.57 -17.68 -8.13
C ILE A 252 -3.90 -16.94 -8.00
N GLY A 253 -4.41 -16.45 -9.14
CA GLY A 253 -5.73 -15.86 -9.22
C GLY A 253 -6.78 -16.94 -9.33
N THR A 254 -7.76 -16.93 -8.43
CA THR A 254 -8.88 -17.87 -8.43
C THR A 254 -10.18 -17.19 -8.83
N VAL A 255 -11.17 -18.01 -9.17
CA VAL A 255 -12.51 -17.51 -9.49
C VAL A 255 -13.22 -17.09 -8.22
N ALA A 256 -13.54 -15.80 -8.11
CA ALA A 256 -14.31 -15.25 -7.00
C ALA A 256 -15.81 -15.57 -7.18
N GLU A 257 -16.55 -15.62 -6.08
CA GLU A 257 -18.00 -15.95 -6.09
C GLU A 257 -18.81 -15.06 -7.04
N LYS A 258 -18.57 -13.76 -7.02
CA LYS A 258 -19.26 -12.81 -7.93
C LYS A 258 -18.97 -13.09 -9.41
N THR A 259 -17.75 -13.43 -9.73
CA THR A 259 -17.33 -13.82 -11.07
C THR A 259 -17.96 -15.15 -11.48
N ALA A 260 -17.99 -16.12 -10.56
CA ALA A 260 -18.61 -17.42 -10.77
C ALA A 260 -20.11 -17.30 -11.04
N ILE A 261 -20.82 -16.43 -10.33
CA ILE A 261 -22.24 -16.13 -10.59
C ILE A 261 -22.43 -15.64 -12.03
N GLY A 262 -21.56 -14.75 -12.49
CA GLY A 262 -21.57 -14.27 -13.88
C GLY A 262 -21.33 -15.39 -14.88
N TYR A 263 -20.42 -16.31 -14.61
CA TYR A 263 -20.15 -17.47 -15.46
C TYR A 263 -21.36 -18.39 -15.54
N VAL A 264 -22.00 -18.68 -14.42
CA VAL A 264 -23.19 -19.54 -14.37
C VAL A 264 -24.33 -18.93 -15.18
N LYS A 265 -24.61 -17.64 -15.00
CA LYS A 265 -25.67 -16.95 -15.74
C LYS A 265 -25.44 -17.01 -17.25
N LYS A 266 -24.25 -16.74 -17.72
CA LYS A 266 -23.89 -16.83 -19.15
C LYS A 266 -23.98 -18.26 -19.69
N TYR A 267 -23.56 -19.23 -18.86
CA TYR A 267 -23.70 -20.64 -19.23
C TYR A 267 -25.18 -21.06 -19.39
N MET A 268 -26.05 -20.63 -18.46
CA MET A 268 -27.45 -20.90 -18.52
C MET A 268 -28.12 -20.32 -19.80
N GLU A 269 -27.75 -19.10 -20.17
CA GLU A 269 -28.17 -18.50 -21.44
C GLU A 269 -27.73 -19.34 -22.66
N ARG A 270 -26.46 -19.79 -22.63
CA ARG A 270 -25.86 -20.60 -23.69
C ARG A 270 -26.58 -21.93 -23.92
N VAL A 271 -27.00 -22.59 -22.82
CA VAL A 271 -27.71 -23.88 -22.89
C VAL A 271 -29.23 -23.74 -22.95
N GLY A 272 -29.76 -22.51 -23.06
CA GLY A 272 -31.19 -22.25 -23.24
C GLY A 272 -32.01 -22.43 -21.97
N ARG A 273 -31.41 -22.41 -20.79
CA ARG A 273 -32.12 -22.50 -19.51
C ARG A 273 -32.38 -21.09 -18.98
N GLU A 274 -33.53 -20.55 -19.32
CA GLU A 274 -34.01 -19.29 -18.77
C GLU A 274 -34.72 -19.49 -17.43
N ASN A 275 -34.77 -18.44 -16.61
CA ASN A 275 -35.48 -18.41 -15.32
C ASN A 275 -34.97 -19.43 -14.27
N VAL A 276 -33.70 -19.70 -14.25
CA VAL A 276 -33.11 -20.53 -13.20
C VAL A 276 -33.17 -19.77 -11.86
N PRO A 277 -33.68 -20.39 -10.78
CA PRO A 277 -33.71 -19.76 -9.46
C PRO A 277 -32.31 -19.32 -9.01
N PHE A 278 -32.24 -18.17 -8.36
CA PHE A 278 -30.94 -17.65 -7.89
C PHE A 278 -30.22 -18.61 -6.94
N ALA A 279 -30.95 -19.36 -6.12
CA ALA A 279 -30.39 -20.39 -5.23
C ALA A 279 -29.60 -21.47 -6.00
N GLU A 280 -30.12 -21.87 -7.19
CA GLU A 280 -29.41 -22.82 -8.06
C GLU A 280 -28.19 -22.18 -8.74
N VAL A 281 -28.31 -20.93 -9.18
CA VAL A 281 -27.17 -20.16 -9.69
C VAL A 281 -26.06 -20.08 -8.65
N LEU A 282 -26.42 -19.79 -7.39
CA LEU A 282 -25.47 -19.69 -6.29
C LEU A 282 -24.82 -21.05 -5.97
N ARG A 283 -25.60 -22.14 -6.01
CA ARG A 283 -25.09 -23.49 -5.78
C ARG A 283 -24.02 -23.86 -6.82
N LEU A 284 -24.30 -23.62 -8.09
CA LEU A 284 -23.37 -23.88 -9.18
C LEU A 284 -22.16 -22.95 -9.13
N ALA A 285 -22.35 -21.68 -8.77
CA ALA A 285 -21.26 -20.72 -8.61
C ALA A 285 -20.29 -21.14 -7.50
N ARG A 286 -20.78 -21.69 -6.39
CA ARG A 286 -19.93 -22.19 -5.31
C ARG A 286 -19.04 -23.33 -5.75
N GLY A 287 -19.51 -24.21 -6.65
CA GLY A 287 -18.70 -25.26 -7.24
C GLY A 287 -17.62 -24.77 -8.18
N CYS A 288 -17.75 -23.57 -8.73
CA CYS A 288 -16.76 -22.91 -9.58
C CYS A 288 -15.84 -21.95 -8.80
N THR A 289 -16.21 -21.57 -7.59
CA THR A 289 -15.44 -20.62 -6.76
C THR A 289 -14.15 -21.26 -6.24
N GLY A 290 -13.07 -20.50 -6.25
CA GLY A 290 -11.76 -20.97 -5.76
C GLY A 290 -10.94 -21.76 -6.78
N VAL A 291 -11.50 -22.05 -7.95
CA VAL A 291 -10.77 -22.73 -9.03
C VAL A 291 -9.73 -21.77 -9.62
N LYS A 292 -8.53 -22.28 -9.88
CA LYS A 292 -7.46 -21.51 -10.51
C LYS A 292 -7.91 -20.92 -11.85
N ARG A 293 -7.75 -19.62 -11.99
CA ARG A 293 -8.09 -18.87 -13.21
C ARG A 293 -6.84 -18.48 -13.99
N THR A 294 -5.87 -17.91 -13.30
CA THR A 294 -4.63 -17.41 -13.90
C THR A 294 -3.51 -17.42 -12.87
N THR A 295 -2.29 -17.24 -13.35
CA THR A 295 -1.14 -16.96 -12.51
C THR A 295 -0.68 -15.54 -12.72
N GLY A 296 -0.08 -14.96 -11.71
CA GLY A 296 0.43 -13.60 -11.74
C GLY A 296 1.70 -13.46 -10.91
N GLN A 297 2.13 -12.22 -10.74
CA GLN A 297 3.26 -11.88 -9.91
C GLN A 297 2.79 -11.04 -8.71
N HIS A 298 3.41 -11.27 -7.57
CA HIS A 298 3.21 -10.41 -6.40
C HIS A 298 3.76 -9.01 -6.71
N PRO A 299 3.05 -7.93 -6.37
CA PRO A 299 3.44 -6.57 -6.78
C PRO A 299 4.79 -6.11 -6.20
N GLY A 300 5.21 -6.62 -5.06
CA GLY A 300 6.43 -6.19 -4.38
C GLY A 300 7.29 -7.32 -3.82
N GLY A 301 6.82 -8.56 -3.83
CA GLY A 301 7.48 -9.67 -3.16
C GLY A 301 8.60 -10.31 -3.99
N MET A 302 9.78 -10.39 -3.39
CA MET A 302 10.95 -11.09 -3.94
C MET A 302 11.35 -12.18 -2.96
N VAL A 303 11.33 -13.44 -3.43
CA VAL A 303 11.74 -14.61 -2.63
C VAL A 303 13.24 -14.80 -2.77
N VAL A 304 13.94 -14.93 -1.65
CA VAL A 304 15.39 -15.08 -1.60
C VAL A 304 15.77 -16.50 -1.20
N ILE A 305 16.62 -17.12 -2.00
CA ILE A 305 17.10 -18.48 -1.81
C ILE A 305 18.51 -18.45 -1.19
N PRO A 306 18.80 -19.25 -0.16
CA PRO A 306 20.16 -19.35 0.39
C PRO A 306 21.20 -19.77 -0.66
N GLN A 307 22.45 -19.32 -0.50
CA GLN A 307 23.53 -19.56 -1.47
C GLN A 307 23.87 -21.06 -1.68
N ASP A 308 23.63 -21.89 -0.67
CA ASP A 308 23.87 -23.35 -0.71
C ASP A 308 22.68 -24.15 -1.23
N LYS A 309 21.63 -23.50 -1.66
CA LYS A 309 20.40 -24.10 -2.18
C LYS A 309 20.05 -23.55 -3.56
N GLU A 310 19.19 -24.27 -4.26
CA GLU A 310 18.60 -23.86 -5.51
C GLU A 310 17.09 -23.69 -5.35
N ILE A 311 16.48 -22.88 -6.20
CA ILE A 311 15.02 -22.70 -6.19
C ILE A 311 14.27 -24.03 -6.35
N TYR A 312 14.84 -24.97 -7.10
CA TYR A 312 14.23 -26.27 -7.36
C TYR A 312 14.20 -27.19 -6.14
N ASP A 313 14.94 -26.85 -5.08
CA ASP A 313 14.82 -27.52 -3.78
C ASP A 313 13.50 -27.17 -3.08
N PHE A 314 12.82 -26.11 -3.51
CA PHE A 314 11.61 -25.58 -2.88
C PHE A 314 10.40 -25.58 -3.81
N CYS A 315 10.54 -25.15 -5.07
CA CYS A 315 9.43 -25.11 -6.01
C CYS A 315 9.89 -24.98 -7.47
N PRO A 316 9.03 -25.33 -8.42
CA PRO A 316 9.22 -24.98 -9.82
C PRO A 316 9.11 -23.46 -10.03
N VAL A 317 9.61 -22.99 -11.16
CA VAL A 317 9.47 -21.59 -11.59
C VAL A 317 8.66 -21.49 -12.88
N GLN A 318 8.10 -20.31 -13.16
CA GLN A 318 7.25 -20.09 -14.34
C GLN A 318 7.33 -18.65 -14.83
N HIS A 319 6.89 -18.45 -16.07
CA HIS A 319 6.54 -17.13 -16.57
C HIS A 319 5.08 -16.78 -16.18
N PRO A 320 4.83 -15.68 -15.50
CA PRO A 320 3.47 -15.34 -15.04
C PRO A 320 2.53 -15.11 -16.23
N ALA A 321 1.28 -15.52 -16.08
CA ALA A 321 0.22 -15.44 -17.11
C ALA A 321 0.61 -16.14 -18.43
N ASP A 322 1.45 -17.16 -18.39
CA ASP A 322 1.97 -17.91 -19.55
C ASP A 322 2.66 -17.02 -20.62
N ASN A 323 3.12 -15.85 -20.22
CA ASN A 323 3.83 -14.92 -21.11
C ASN A 323 5.30 -15.30 -21.25
N LYS A 324 5.64 -16.11 -22.24
CA LYS A 324 6.98 -16.60 -22.53
C LYS A 324 7.96 -15.51 -22.98
N ASP A 325 7.45 -14.38 -23.42
CA ASP A 325 8.25 -13.24 -23.89
C ASP A 325 8.69 -12.32 -22.74
N SER A 326 8.17 -12.55 -21.53
CA SER A 326 8.56 -11.81 -20.33
C SER A 326 9.89 -12.31 -19.76
N ASP A 327 10.76 -11.39 -19.38
CA ASP A 327 11.99 -11.69 -18.63
C ASP A 327 11.72 -12.03 -17.16
N ILE A 328 10.48 -11.82 -16.69
CA ILE A 328 10.09 -12.06 -15.30
C ILE A 328 9.89 -13.55 -15.08
N ILE A 329 10.57 -14.08 -14.06
CA ILE A 329 10.42 -15.46 -13.60
C ILE A 329 9.87 -15.41 -12.18
N THR A 330 8.76 -16.12 -11.96
CA THR A 330 8.12 -16.21 -10.65
C THR A 330 8.23 -17.61 -10.07
N THR A 331 8.04 -17.72 -8.76
CA THR A 331 7.79 -19.02 -8.13
C THR A 331 6.46 -19.57 -8.66
N HIS A 332 6.40 -20.88 -8.88
CA HIS A 332 5.15 -21.55 -9.29
C HIS A 332 4.18 -21.65 -8.11
N PHE A 333 4.70 -22.00 -6.93
CA PHE A 333 3.89 -22.02 -5.71
C PHE A 333 3.59 -20.59 -5.26
N GLU A 334 2.41 -20.38 -4.73
CA GLU A 334 2.03 -19.15 -4.07
C GLU A 334 2.84 -19.03 -2.76
N TYR A 335 3.31 -17.83 -2.44
CA TYR A 335 4.28 -17.64 -1.34
C TYR A 335 3.80 -18.17 0.02
N HIS A 336 2.51 -18.06 0.34
CA HIS A 336 1.99 -18.55 1.62
C HIS A 336 2.22 -20.05 1.86
N SER A 337 2.38 -20.83 0.77
CA SER A 337 2.75 -22.23 0.86
C SER A 337 4.21 -22.47 1.27
N MET A 338 5.05 -21.45 1.16
CA MET A 338 6.50 -21.49 1.40
C MET A 338 6.98 -20.48 2.44
N GLU A 339 6.07 -19.75 3.08
CA GLU A 339 6.46 -18.67 4.01
C GLU A 339 7.25 -19.16 5.23
N SER A 340 7.06 -20.41 5.60
CA SER A 340 7.83 -21.05 6.66
C SER A 340 9.25 -21.45 6.23
N ASN A 341 9.53 -21.50 4.94
CA ASN A 341 10.80 -22.01 4.39
C ASN A 341 11.72 -20.90 3.89
N LEU A 342 11.19 -19.90 3.21
CA LEU A 342 11.96 -18.89 2.49
C LEU A 342 11.59 -17.49 2.92
N LEU A 343 12.58 -16.62 2.96
CA LEU A 343 12.40 -15.20 3.21
C LEU A 343 11.85 -14.52 1.95
N LYS A 344 10.84 -13.68 2.14
CA LYS A 344 10.33 -12.76 1.13
C LYS A 344 10.67 -11.32 1.54
N LEU A 345 11.23 -10.56 0.61
CA LEU A 345 11.43 -9.12 0.75
C LEU A 345 10.30 -8.41 0.02
N ASP A 346 9.54 -7.57 0.74
CA ASP A 346 8.45 -6.81 0.16
C ASP A 346 8.88 -5.36 -0.14
N MET A 347 9.03 -5.07 -1.44
CA MET A 347 9.40 -3.76 -1.97
C MET A 347 8.28 -3.25 -2.84
N LEU A 348 7.35 -2.54 -2.21
CA LEU A 348 6.13 -2.05 -2.85
C LEU A 348 6.38 -0.69 -3.51
N GLY A 349 5.73 -0.44 -4.64
CA GLY A 349 5.67 0.88 -5.24
C GLY A 349 4.60 1.73 -4.56
N HIS A 350 4.91 3.00 -4.28
CA HIS A 350 3.98 3.92 -3.64
C HIS A 350 4.12 5.32 -4.23
N ASP A 351 3.02 6.08 -4.23
CA ASP A 351 3.01 7.43 -4.80
C ASP A 351 3.66 8.47 -3.89
N ASP A 352 3.58 8.31 -2.57
CA ASP A 352 4.06 9.31 -1.63
C ASP A 352 5.56 9.60 -1.75
N PRO A 353 6.45 8.61 -1.83
CA PRO A 353 7.86 8.88 -2.10
C PRO A 353 8.11 9.58 -3.43
N SER A 354 7.33 9.26 -4.46
CA SER A 354 7.42 9.93 -5.77
C SER A 354 6.99 11.39 -5.68
N MET A 355 5.91 11.68 -4.96
CA MET A 355 5.46 13.05 -4.70
C MET A 355 6.50 13.86 -3.94
N ILE A 356 7.05 13.29 -2.87
CA ILE A 356 8.09 13.96 -2.06
C ILE A 356 9.30 14.27 -2.92
N ARG A 357 9.75 13.36 -3.78
CA ARG A 357 10.86 13.60 -4.69
C ARG A 357 10.57 14.75 -5.66
N MET A 358 9.40 14.77 -6.26
CA MET A 358 9.01 15.84 -7.17
C MET A 358 8.89 17.18 -6.44
N LEU A 359 8.32 17.20 -5.24
CA LEU A 359 8.24 18.41 -4.41
C LEU A 359 9.63 18.93 -4.04
N GLN A 360 10.55 18.07 -3.68
CA GLN A 360 11.94 18.45 -3.41
C GLN A 360 12.61 19.04 -4.65
N ASP A 361 12.46 18.40 -5.80
CA ASP A 361 13.03 18.87 -7.08
C ASP A 361 12.47 20.24 -7.48
N LEU A 362 11.18 20.49 -7.29
CA LEU A 362 10.53 21.75 -7.64
C LEU A 362 10.86 22.90 -6.68
N THR A 363 11.11 22.62 -5.42
CA THR A 363 11.20 23.65 -4.37
C THR A 363 12.60 23.79 -3.75
N GLY A 364 13.43 22.75 -3.83
CA GLY A 364 14.72 22.69 -3.13
C GLY A 364 14.59 22.47 -1.62
N VAL A 365 13.38 22.27 -1.09
CA VAL A 365 13.14 22.03 0.33
C VAL A 365 13.45 20.57 0.67
N ASP A 366 14.27 20.36 1.72
CA ASP A 366 14.54 19.01 2.24
C ASP A 366 13.32 18.52 3.05
N PRO A 367 12.62 17.47 2.58
CA PRO A 367 11.41 17.00 3.25
C PRO A 367 11.66 16.43 4.65
N GLN A 368 12.86 15.94 4.93
CA GLN A 368 13.21 15.41 6.25
C GLN A 368 13.36 16.49 7.32
N LYS A 369 13.55 17.75 6.91
CA LYS A 369 13.63 18.92 7.81
C LYS A 369 12.30 19.60 8.06
N ILE A 370 11.23 19.15 7.43
CA ILE A 370 9.88 19.69 7.65
C ILE A 370 9.37 19.28 9.03
N ARG A 371 8.89 20.25 9.79
CA ARG A 371 8.29 20.01 11.11
C ARG A 371 6.90 19.41 10.96
N LEU A 372 6.62 18.36 11.72
CA LEU A 372 5.31 17.71 11.72
C LEU A 372 4.23 18.57 12.39
N ASP A 373 4.63 19.44 13.31
CA ASP A 373 3.74 20.30 14.10
C ASP A 373 3.56 21.71 13.51
N ASP A 374 3.87 21.92 12.23
CA ASP A 374 3.69 23.22 11.58
C ASP A 374 2.25 23.72 11.77
N PRO A 375 2.04 24.91 12.35
CA PRO A 375 0.69 25.39 12.69
C PRO A 375 -0.24 25.52 11.49
N GLY A 376 0.27 26.03 10.36
CA GLY A 376 -0.49 26.13 9.12
C GLY A 376 -0.94 24.78 8.59
N THR A 377 -0.04 23.81 8.59
CA THR A 377 -0.31 22.43 8.17
C THR A 377 -1.34 21.76 9.07
N MET A 378 -1.17 21.86 10.38
CA MET A 378 -2.11 21.28 11.35
C MET A 378 -3.50 21.88 11.26
N SER A 379 -3.61 23.16 10.92
CA SER A 379 -4.91 23.84 10.77
C SER A 379 -5.78 23.27 9.65
N LEU A 380 -5.17 22.63 8.64
CA LEU A 380 -5.91 22.05 7.49
C LEU A 380 -6.89 20.94 7.88
N PHE A 381 -6.66 20.29 9.00
CA PHE A 381 -7.52 19.20 9.47
C PHE A 381 -8.78 19.68 10.17
N ILE A 382 -8.89 20.99 10.39
CA ILE A 382 -10.05 21.67 11.01
C ILE A 382 -10.67 22.70 10.06
N THR A 383 -9.85 23.52 9.41
CA THR A 383 -10.27 24.65 8.59
C THR A 383 -9.45 24.76 7.31
N SER A 384 -10.01 25.42 6.31
CA SER A 384 -9.32 25.76 5.06
C SER A 384 -8.76 27.20 5.03
N GLU A 385 -8.78 27.93 6.14
CA GLU A 385 -8.31 29.33 6.19
C GLU A 385 -6.88 29.53 5.67
N ALA A 386 -5.98 28.60 5.97
CA ALA A 386 -4.59 28.66 5.47
C ALA A 386 -4.49 28.56 3.94
N LEU A 387 -5.55 28.09 3.27
CA LEU A 387 -5.65 28.00 1.83
C LEU A 387 -6.27 29.25 1.19
N GLY A 388 -6.83 30.16 1.99
CA GLY A 388 -7.41 31.42 1.54
C GLY A 388 -8.93 31.43 1.37
N PHE A 389 -9.63 30.41 1.83
CA PHE A 389 -11.09 30.35 1.82
C PHE A 389 -11.62 29.57 3.03
N THR A 390 -12.91 29.67 3.32
CA THR A 390 -13.55 28.94 4.43
C THR A 390 -14.92 28.40 4.02
N ASP A 391 -15.28 27.25 4.63
CA ASP A 391 -16.63 26.68 4.57
C ASP A 391 -17.23 26.61 3.16
N ASP A 392 -16.46 26.13 2.20
CA ASP A 392 -16.95 25.96 0.85
C ASP A 392 -18.02 24.85 0.79
N PRO A 393 -19.17 25.09 0.12
CA PRO A 393 -20.26 24.11 0.05
C PRO A 393 -19.90 22.75 -0.56
N LEU A 394 -18.91 22.71 -1.48
CA LEU A 394 -18.48 21.48 -2.15
C LEU A 394 -17.39 20.75 -1.37
N LEU A 395 -16.45 21.49 -0.79
CA LEU A 395 -15.27 20.93 -0.12
C LEU A 395 -15.46 20.69 1.37
N GLY A 396 -16.46 21.35 1.97
CA GLY A 396 -16.69 21.30 3.41
C GLY A 396 -15.72 22.19 4.20
N PRO A 397 -15.69 22.06 5.55
CA PRO A 397 -14.96 22.98 6.41
C PRO A 397 -13.45 22.75 6.44
N THR A 398 -12.96 21.55 6.12
CA THR A 398 -11.54 21.23 6.25
C THR A 398 -10.74 21.54 4.98
N GLY A 399 -9.42 21.68 5.14
CA GLY A 399 -8.46 21.81 4.04
C GLY A 399 -7.77 20.50 3.67
N ALA A 400 -8.35 19.35 4.01
CA ALA A 400 -7.72 18.04 3.87
C ALA A 400 -7.79 17.43 2.45
N VAL A 401 -8.46 18.07 1.52
CA VAL A 401 -8.54 17.60 0.12
C VAL A 401 -7.13 17.39 -0.45
N ALA A 402 -6.91 16.28 -1.14
CA ALA A 402 -5.64 15.89 -1.75
C ALA A 402 -4.48 15.57 -0.78
N ILE A 403 -4.67 15.66 0.52
CA ILE A 403 -3.67 15.22 1.50
C ILE A 403 -3.75 13.70 1.63
N PRO A 404 -2.66 12.95 1.40
CA PRO A 404 -2.66 11.50 1.56
C PRO A 404 -3.19 11.09 2.94
N GLU A 405 -3.83 9.97 3.04
CA GLU A 405 -4.46 9.41 4.25
C GLU A 405 -5.75 10.10 4.71
N PHE A 406 -5.92 11.39 4.47
CA PHE A 406 -7.02 12.21 5.00
C PHE A 406 -7.98 12.76 3.93
N ASN A 407 -7.74 12.44 2.67
CA ASN A 407 -8.43 13.06 1.53
C ASN A 407 -9.80 12.44 1.18
N THR A 408 -10.10 11.25 1.64
CA THR A 408 -11.38 10.60 1.33
C THR A 408 -12.54 11.32 2.02
N LYS A 409 -13.71 11.26 1.41
CA LYS A 409 -14.92 11.86 2.00
C LYS A 409 -15.24 11.30 3.38
N PHE A 410 -15.05 9.98 3.55
CA PHE A 410 -15.22 9.31 4.84
C PHE A 410 -14.27 9.88 5.90
N THR A 411 -12.98 9.96 5.59
CA THR A 411 -11.96 10.46 6.52
C THR A 411 -12.16 11.94 6.84
N ARG A 412 -12.51 12.76 5.84
CA ARG A 412 -12.85 14.17 6.08
C ARG A 412 -14.06 14.32 7.02
N GLY A 413 -15.03 13.42 6.93
CA GLY A 413 -16.15 13.35 7.87
C GLY A 413 -15.69 13.05 9.30
N VAL A 414 -14.73 12.16 9.48
CA VAL A 414 -14.12 11.88 10.79
C VAL A 414 -13.39 13.11 11.33
N LEU A 415 -12.66 13.82 10.49
CA LEU A 415 -12.00 15.08 10.87
C LEU A 415 -13.00 16.13 11.36
N GLU A 416 -14.13 16.28 10.66
CA GLU A 416 -15.20 17.20 11.04
C GLU A 416 -15.82 16.88 12.40
N GLU A 417 -15.91 15.59 12.76
CA GLU A 417 -16.48 15.15 14.04
C GLU A 417 -15.47 15.23 15.19
N THR A 418 -14.17 15.10 14.91
CA THR A 418 -13.13 15.01 15.94
C THR A 418 -12.35 16.28 16.20
N HIS A 419 -12.28 17.20 15.25
CA HIS A 419 -11.52 18.47 15.32
C HIS A 419 -10.08 18.31 15.85
N PRO A 420 -9.22 17.54 15.17
CA PRO A 420 -7.88 17.24 15.67
C PRO A 420 -6.98 18.47 15.67
N THR A 421 -6.28 18.70 16.79
CA THR A 421 -5.32 19.79 16.97
C THR A 421 -3.88 19.29 17.15
N GLN A 422 -3.72 17.99 17.37
CA GLN A 422 -2.43 17.34 17.66
C GLN A 422 -2.11 16.27 16.66
N VAL A 423 -0.81 16.02 16.46
CA VAL A 423 -0.32 14.94 15.60
C VAL A 423 -0.81 13.58 16.11
N ASP A 424 -0.77 13.36 17.43
CA ASP A 424 -1.25 12.10 18.02
C ASP A 424 -2.73 11.80 17.70
N THR A 425 -3.57 12.83 17.67
CA THR A 425 -4.98 12.69 17.27
C THR A 425 -5.11 12.25 15.82
N LEU A 426 -4.26 12.75 14.93
CA LEU A 426 -4.22 12.31 13.52
C LEU A 426 -3.82 10.85 13.38
N LEU A 427 -2.90 10.39 14.24
CA LEU A 427 -2.51 8.97 14.28
C LEU A 427 -3.70 8.08 14.67
N ARG A 428 -4.48 8.51 15.65
CA ARG A 428 -5.70 7.79 16.05
C ARG A 428 -6.75 7.78 14.95
N ILE A 429 -6.96 8.89 14.27
CA ILE A 429 -7.89 8.99 13.14
C ILE A 429 -7.46 8.06 12.00
N SER A 430 -6.18 7.98 11.71
CA SER A 430 -5.64 7.00 10.75
C SER A 430 -6.02 5.58 11.16
N GLY A 431 -5.91 5.24 12.43
CA GLY A 431 -6.34 3.96 12.97
C GLY A 431 -7.85 3.71 12.81
N PHE A 432 -8.68 4.70 13.12
CA PHE A 432 -10.15 4.62 12.99
C PHE A 432 -10.59 4.37 11.55
N THR A 433 -9.90 4.96 10.59
CA THR A 433 -10.29 4.90 9.17
C THR A 433 -9.72 3.69 8.43
N HIS A 434 -8.61 3.11 8.89
CA HIS A 434 -7.99 1.95 8.29
C HIS A 434 -8.45 0.61 8.89
N GLY A 435 -8.85 0.61 10.16
CA GLY A 435 -9.39 -0.59 10.81
C GLY A 435 -10.79 -0.94 10.34
N THR A 436 -11.23 -2.14 10.65
CA THR A 436 -12.58 -2.60 10.36
C THR A 436 -13.40 -2.67 11.66
N ASP A 437 -14.58 -2.06 11.64
CA ASP A 437 -15.48 -1.94 12.79
C ASP A 437 -14.84 -1.23 14.00
N VAL A 438 -14.02 -0.24 13.71
CA VAL A 438 -13.31 0.58 14.71
C VAL A 438 -14.00 1.93 14.88
N TRP A 439 -14.47 2.56 13.81
CA TRP A 439 -15.11 3.87 13.83
C TRP A 439 -16.63 3.80 13.87
N LEU A 440 -17.27 3.36 12.79
CA LEU A 440 -18.72 3.25 12.70
C LEU A 440 -19.25 2.20 13.67
N GLY A 441 -20.27 2.58 14.47
CA GLY A 441 -20.86 1.70 15.47
C GLY A 441 -19.95 1.43 16.68
N ASN A 442 -18.80 2.06 16.77
CA ASN A 442 -17.81 1.87 17.83
C ASN A 442 -17.32 3.22 18.36
N ALA A 443 -16.11 3.66 18.01
CA ALA A 443 -15.52 4.90 18.53
C ALA A 443 -16.39 6.14 18.26
N ARG A 444 -17.02 6.23 17.10
CA ARG A 444 -17.92 7.32 16.77
C ARG A 444 -19.06 7.47 17.78
N ASP A 445 -19.71 6.36 18.12
CA ASP A 445 -20.83 6.37 19.07
C ASP A 445 -20.36 6.75 20.47
N LEU A 446 -19.19 6.27 20.89
CA LEU A 446 -18.60 6.61 22.19
C LEU A 446 -18.27 8.11 22.30
N ILE A 447 -17.75 8.70 21.26
CA ILE A 447 -17.40 10.12 21.21
C ILE A 447 -18.67 10.99 21.15
N THR A 448 -19.62 10.62 20.30
CA THR A 448 -20.88 11.35 20.12
C THR A 448 -21.72 11.35 21.38
N SER A 449 -21.77 10.24 22.10
CA SER A 449 -22.53 10.11 23.37
C SER A 449 -21.83 10.75 24.57
N GLY A 450 -20.59 11.20 24.41
CA GLY A 450 -19.79 11.73 25.52
C GLY A 450 -19.25 10.67 26.48
N THR A 451 -19.39 9.38 26.16
CA THR A 451 -18.90 8.26 26.98
C THR A 451 -17.37 8.25 27.05
N ALA A 452 -16.72 8.55 25.94
CA ALA A 452 -15.27 8.63 25.83
C ALA A 452 -14.90 9.76 24.87
N ASN A 453 -13.66 10.27 25.00
CA ASN A 453 -13.11 11.22 24.04
C ASN A 453 -12.27 10.48 22.98
N THR A 454 -11.82 11.20 21.97
CA THR A 454 -11.03 10.64 20.86
C THR A 454 -9.77 9.91 21.34
N GLN A 455 -9.10 10.45 22.37
CA GLN A 455 -7.85 9.87 22.90
C GLN A 455 -8.05 8.60 23.72
N GLU A 456 -9.24 8.38 24.24
CA GLU A 456 -9.57 7.21 25.04
C GLU A 456 -10.03 6.00 24.21
N CYS A 457 -10.50 6.25 22.99
CA CYS A 457 -11.00 5.19 22.10
C CYS A 457 -9.87 4.39 21.48
N VAL A 458 -10.13 3.10 21.22
CA VAL A 458 -9.18 2.22 20.53
C VAL A 458 -9.06 2.64 19.08
N GLY A 459 -7.88 3.05 18.65
CA GLY A 459 -7.57 3.42 17.27
C GLY A 459 -6.66 2.41 16.56
N CYS A 460 -5.72 1.81 17.28
CA CYS A 460 -4.79 0.83 16.77
C CYS A 460 -4.57 -0.31 17.79
N ARG A 461 -3.94 -1.39 17.35
CA ARG A 461 -3.69 -2.54 18.24
C ARG A 461 -2.80 -2.20 19.43
N ASP A 462 -1.83 -1.32 19.26
CA ASP A 462 -0.90 -0.92 20.32
C ASP A 462 -1.60 -0.21 21.48
N ASP A 463 -2.67 0.52 21.19
CA ASP A 463 -3.50 1.19 22.20
C ASP A 463 -4.04 0.21 23.24
N ILE A 464 -4.49 -0.96 22.80
CA ILE A 464 -5.01 -1.99 23.69
C ILE A 464 -3.93 -2.51 24.63
N MET A 465 -2.78 -2.83 24.07
CA MET A 465 -1.66 -3.36 24.86
C MET A 465 -1.20 -2.34 25.91
N ILE A 466 -0.97 -1.10 25.49
CA ILE A 466 -0.52 -0.03 26.39
C ILE A 466 -1.56 0.24 27.49
N TYR A 467 -2.83 0.34 27.12
CA TYR A 467 -3.91 0.60 28.07
C TYR A 467 -4.04 -0.52 29.11
N LEU A 468 -4.05 -1.78 28.69
CA LEU A 468 -4.16 -2.91 29.61
C LEU A 468 -2.97 -3.02 30.55
N ILE A 469 -1.77 -2.75 30.07
CA ILE A 469 -0.58 -2.68 30.93
C ILE A 469 -0.74 -1.57 31.98
N SER A 470 -1.24 -0.40 31.59
CA SER A 470 -1.51 0.70 32.54
C SER A 470 -2.57 0.35 33.58
N MET A 471 -3.48 -0.56 33.26
CA MET A 471 -4.53 -1.07 34.18
C MET A 471 -4.07 -2.24 35.05
N GLY A 472 -2.80 -2.63 34.96
CA GLY A 472 -2.22 -3.66 35.81
C GLY A 472 -2.08 -5.04 35.18
N PHE A 473 -2.32 -5.20 33.89
CA PHE A 473 -2.11 -6.47 33.19
C PHE A 473 -0.61 -6.75 33.00
N ALA A 474 -0.25 -8.03 33.09
CA ALA A 474 1.07 -8.49 32.70
C ALA A 474 1.28 -8.26 31.19
N PRO A 475 2.46 -7.80 30.73
CA PRO A 475 2.70 -7.50 29.32
C PRO A 475 2.34 -8.62 28.35
N LYS A 476 2.68 -9.87 28.66
CA LYS A 476 2.34 -11.03 27.82
C LYS A 476 0.84 -11.26 27.69
N ARG A 477 0.09 -11.06 28.78
CA ARG A 477 -1.38 -11.21 28.74
C ARG A 477 -2.02 -10.08 27.94
N ALA A 478 -1.58 -8.85 28.14
CA ALA A 478 -2.01 -7.69 27.35
C ALA A 478 -1.75 -7.92 25.85
N PHE A 479 -0.60 -8.44 25.50
CA PHE A 479 -0.24 -8.79 24.13
C PHE A 479 -1.18 -9.84 23.52
N LYS A 480 -1.50 -10.91 24.26
CA LYS A 480 -2.42 -11.95 23.79
C LYS A 480 -3.83 -11.43 23.55
N ILE A 481 -4.32 -10.56 24.44
CA ILE A 481 -5.63 -9.93 24.28
C ILE A 481 -5.62 -9.03 23.04
N MET A 482 -4.61 -8.21 22.88
CA MET A 482 -4.43 -7.35 21.72
C MET A 482 -4.39 -8.16 20.41
N GLU A 483 -3.62 -9.23 20.35
CA GLU A 483 -3.52 -10.09 19.16
C GLU A 483 -4.85 -10.74 18.78
N SER A 484 -5.62 -11.15 19.76
CA SER A 484 -6.96 -11.72 19.52
C SER A 484 -7.94 -10.67 18.96
N VAL A 485 -7.96 -9.49 19.57
CA VAL A 485 -8.84 -8.39 19.14
C VAL A 485 -8.49 -7.90 17.74
N ARG A 486 -7.21 -7.69 17.45
CA ARG A 486 -6.80 -7.19 16.13
C ARG A 486 -7.14 -8.10 14.96
N LYS A 487 -7.25 -9.40 15.21
CA LYS A 487 -7.61 -10.40 14.21
C LYS A 487 -9.13 -10.62 14.10
N GLY A 488 -9.91 -9.87 14.85
CA GLY A 488 -11.37 -10.01 14.87
C GLY A 488 -11.88 -11.24 15.58
N ARG A 489 -11.06 -11.86 16.42
CA ARG A 489 -11.42 -13.07 17.19
C ARG A 489 -12.11 -12.77 18.52
N GLY A 490 -12.35 -11.49 18.81
CA GLY A 490 -12.89 -11.04 20.07
C GLY A 490 -11.90 -11.19 21.22
N LEU A 491 -12.45 -11.29 22.45
CA LEU A 491 -11.63 -11.44 23.65
C LEU A 491 -11.31 -12.93 23.86
N PRO A 492 -10.05 -13.28 24.21
CA PRO A 492 -9.71 -14.66 24.55
C PRO A 492 -10.42 -15.11 25.83
N GLU A 493 -10.45 -16.42 26.07
CA GLU A 493 -11.08 -17.02 27.23
C GLU A 493 -10.54 -16.42 28.55
N GLY A 494 -11.44 -16.03 29.44
CA GLY A 494 -11.11 -15.41 30.71
C GLY A 494 -10.70 -13.95 30.68
N ALA A 495 -10.51 -13.38 29.48
CA ALA A 495 -10.04 -12.00 29.34
C ALA A 495 -11.06 -10.96 29.82
N GLU A 496 -12.34 -11.16 29.54
CA GLU A 496 -13.40 -10.24 29.97
C GLU A 496 -13.47 -10.14 31.50
N GLU A 497 -13.40 -11.25 32.19
CA GLU A 497 -13.42 -11.32 33.65
C GLU A 497 -12.16 -10.65 34.24
N GLU A 498 -11.01 -10.90 33.66
CA GLU A 498 -9.73 -10.25 34.05
C GLU A 498 -9.81 -8.74 33.85
N MET A 499 -10.37 -8.28 32.73
CA MET A 499 -10.53 -6.85 32.46
C MET A 499 -11.48 -6.19 33.47
N LYS A 500 -12.59 -6.83 33.81
CA LYS A 500 -13.52 -6.35 34.85
C LYS A 500 -12.87 -6.30 36.23
N ALA A 501 -12.07 -7.31 36.58
CA ALA A 501 -11.32 -7.36 37.83
C ALA A 501 -10.30 -6.23 37.96
N GLN A 502 -9.68 -5.80 36.84
CA GLN A 502 -8.75 -4.68 36.77
C GLN A 502 -9.43 -3.31 36.56
N LYS A 503 -10.77 -3.28 36.69
CA LYS A 503 -11.58 -2.05 36.54
C LYS A 503 -11.52 -1.40 35.15
N VAL A 504 -11.32 -2.18 34.11
CA VAL A 504 -11.48 -1.71 32.73
C VAL A 504 -12.95 -1.36 32.50
N PRO A 505 -13.27 -0.15 31.98
CA PRO A 505 -14.66 0.24 31.75
C PRO A 505 -15.42 -0.71 30.83
N GLU A 506 -16.70 -0.92 31.08
CA GLU A 506 -17.54 -1.77 30.27
C GLU A 506 -17.59 -1.34 28.79
N TRP A 507 -17.64 -0.03 28.53
CA TRP A 507 -17.62 0.49 27.17
C TRP A 507 -16.34 0.11 26.41
N TYR A 508 -15.20 0.02 27.10
CA TYR A 508 -13.92 -0.37 26.50
C TYR A 508 -13.95 -1.87 26.12
N ILE A 509 -14.45 -2.70 27.01
CA ILE A 509 -14.61 -4.15 26.78
C ILE A 509 -15.54 -4.39 25.58
N GLU A 510 -16.68 -3.72 25.52
CA GLU A 510 -17.62 -3.81 24.41
C GLU A 510 -17.02 -3.30 23.10
N SER A 511 -16.24 -2.22 23.15
CA SER A 511 -15.51 -1.71 21.98
C SER A 511 -14.55 -2.76 21.40
N CYS A 512 -13.77 -3.41 22.25
CA CYS A 512 -12.87 -4.50 21.84
C CYS A 512 -13.59 -5.66 21.15
N LYS A 513 -14.78 -6.02 21.64
CA LYS A 513 -15.58 -7.09 21.05
C LYS A 513 -16.10 -6.79 19.65
N LYS A 514 -16.31 -5.53 19.32
CA LYS A 514 -16.83 -5.07 18.00
C LYS A 514 -15.78 -5.07 16.90
N ILE A 515 -14.51 -4.98 17.24
CA ILE A 515 -13.41 -4.79 16.31
C ILE A 515 -13.18 -6.05 15.47
N ALA A 516 -13.17 -5.90 14.14
CA ALA A 516 -12.86 -6.97 13.22
C ALA A 516 -11.39 -6.96 12.76
N TYR A 517 -10.78 -5.78 12.66
CA TYR A 517 -9.37 -5.64 12.32
C TYR A 517 -8.77 -4.33 12.82
N LEU A 518 -7.55 -4.38 13.36
CA LEU A 518 -6.76 -3.23 13.78
C LEU A 518 -5.39 -3.20 13.10
N PHE A 519 -4.99 -2.00 12.68
CA PHE A 519 -3.65 -1.74 12.19
C PHE A 519 -2.66 -1.46 13.33
N PRO A 520 -1.34 -1.66 13.11
CA PRO A 520 -0.33 -1.25 14.10
C PRO A 520 -0.13 0.26 14.10
N LYS A 521 0.20 0.81 15.28
CA LYS A 521 0.53 2.24 15.43
C LYS A 521 1.69 2.67 14.53
N ALA A 522 2.71 1.82 14.40
CA ALA A 522 3.86 2.08 13.55
C ALA A 522 3.48 2.35 12.09
N HIS A 523 2.51 1.61 11.56
CA HIS A 523 1.97 1.83 10.23
C HIS A 523 1.34 3.21 10.10
N ALA A 524 0.48 3.58 11.05
CA ALA A 524 -0.15 4.90 11.07
C ALA A 524 0.88 6.03 11.14
N VAL A 525 1.89 5.91 12.00
CA VAL A 525 2.96 6.91 12.15
C VAL A 525 3.71 7.11 10.83
N ALA A 526 4.14 6.04 10.17
CA ALA A 526 4.87 6.14 8.92
C ALA A 526 4.09 6.88 7.83
N TYR A 527 2.81 6.55 7.67
CA TYR A 527 1.96 7.18 6.67
C TYR A 527 1.57 8.62 7.02
N VAL A 528 1.28 8.90 8.29
CA VAL A 528 0.92 10.26 8.74
C VAL A 528 2.12 11.21 8.66
N MET A 529 3.33 10.74 8.99
CA MET A 529 4.54 11.55 8.81
C MET A 529 4.70 11.99 7.37
N MET A 530 4.55 11.08 6.43
CA MET A 530 4.65 11.38 5.00
C MET A 530 3.53 12.33 4.56
N ALA A 531 2.30 12.09 5.02
CA ALA A 531 1.16 12.95 4.73
C ALA A 531 1.35 14.37 5.23
N LEU A 532 1.88 14.56 6.44
CA LEU A 532 2.16 15.88 7.01
C LEU A 532 3.26 16.62 6.25
N ARG A 533 4.29 15.93 5.80
CA ARG A 533 5.32 16.52 4.94
C ARG A 533 4.73 17.02 3.63
N ILE A 534 3.91 16.23 2.99
CA ILE A 534 3.22 16.61 1.74
C ILE A 534 2.25 17.78 2.00
N ALA A 535 1.49 17.72 3.08
CA ALA A 535 0.55 18.79 3.47
C ALA A 535 1.24 20.14 3.74
N TRP A 536 2.47 20.12 4.25
CA TRP A 536 3.27 21.32 4.44
C TRP A 536 3.45 22.09 3.10
N PHE A 537 3.71 21.38 2.02
CA PHE A 537 3.84 21.97 0.68
C PHE A 537 2.51 22.58 0.20
N LYS A 538 1.39 21.97 0.56
CA LYS A 538 0.07 22.51 0.21
C LYS A 538 -0.14 23.92 0.76
N VAL A 539 0.36 24.18 1.95
CA VAL A 539 0.29 25.48 2.61
C VAL A 539 1.38 26.43 2.11
N HIS A 540 2.63 25.99 2.12
CA HIS A 540 3.80 26.84 1.95
C HIS A 540 4.36 26.90 0.52
N ARG A 541 4.06 25.92 -0.32
CA ARG A 541 4.49 25.83 -1.73
C ARG A 541 3.35 25.26 -2.59
N PRO A 542 2.22 25.99 -2.68
CA PRO A 542 0.99 25.44 -3.24
C PRO A 542 1.08 25.00 -4.70
N LEU A 543 1.72 25.78 -5.57
CA LEU A 543 1.86 25.41 -6.99
C LEU A 543 2.68 24.11 -7.17
N ALA A 544 3.74 23.95 -6.39
CA ALA A 544 4.52 22.71 -6.39
C ALA A 544 3.68 21.53 -5.90
N PHE A 545 2.88 21.74 -4.84
CA PHE A 545 1.98 20.72 -4.32
C PHE A 545 0.98 20.22 -5.39
N TYR A 546 0.28 21.13 -6.05
CA TYR A 546 -0.69 20.77 -7.07
C TYR A 546 -0.03 20.17 -8.31
N ALA A 547 1.15 20.67 -8.70
CA ALA A 547 1.91 20.07 -9.79
C ALA A 547 2.24 18.59 -9.50
N ALA A 548 2.72 18.29 -8.30
CA ALA A 548 3.03 16.93 -7.88
C ALA A 548 1.76 16.05 -7.79
N TYR A 549 0.69 16.56 -7.22
CA TYR A 549 -0.57 15.85 -7.11
C TYR A 549 -1.12 15.46 -8.50
N PHE A 550 -1.26 16.44 -9.39
CA PHE A 550 -1.81 16.20 -10.73
C PHE A 550 -0.90 15.33 -11.60
N SER A 551 0.41 15.39 -11.39
CA SER A 551 1.37 14.57 -12.14
C SER A 551 1.42 13.12 -11.70
N ILE A 552 1.27 12.85 -10.39
CA ILE A 552 1.57 11.54 -9.80
C ILE A 552 0.34 10.84 -9.25
N ARG A 553 -0.50 11.54 -8.49
CA ARG A 553 -1.64 10.91 -7.80
C ARG A 553 -2.97 11.02 -8.53
N ALA A 554 -3.18 12.08 -9.30
CA ALA A 554 -4.46 12.30 -9.96
C ALA A 554 -4.76 11.20 -10.96
N LYS A 555 -5.98 10.68 -10.87
CA LYS A 555 -6.53 9.71 -11.82
C LYS A 555 -7.55 10.39 -12.72
N ALA A 556 -7.63 9.91 -13.95
CA ALA A 556 -8.61 10.37 -14.92
C ALA A 556 -8.57 11.89 -15.16
N PHE A 557 -7.38 12.50 -15.13
CA PHE A 557 -7.24 13.91 -15.44
C PHE A 557 -7.60 14.14 -16.92
N ASP A 558 -8.55 15.03 -17.16
CA ASP A 558 -9.06 15.34 -18.48
C ASP A 558 -9.14 16.85 -18.66
N GLU A 559 -8.35 17.37 -19.60
CA GLU A 559 -8.27 18.83 -19.82
C GLU A 559 -9.63 19.43 -20.20
N ARG A 560 -10.49 18.68 -20.86
CA ARG A 560 -11.81 19.18 -21.30
C ARG A 560 -12.69 19.64 -20.14
N PHE A 561 -12.54 19.04 -18.96
CA PHE A 561 -13.34 19.32 -17.77
C PHE A 561 -12.54 20.05 -16.68
N MET A 562 -11.23 19.92 -16.69
CA MET A 562 -10.38 20.37 -15.57
C MET A 562 -9.59 21.64 -15.87
N CYS A 563 -9.23 21.88 -17.15
CA CYS A 563 -8.39 23.01 -17.53
C CYS A 563 -9.15 24.22 -18.07
N ARG A 564 -10.48 24.21 -18.07
CA ARG A 564 -11.32 25.23 -18.70
C ARG A 564 -12.09 26.12 -17.73
N GLY A 565 -11.59 26.24 -16.53
CA GLY A 565 -12.14 27.13 -15.51
C GLY A 565 -13.01 26.44 -14.47
N MET A 566 -13.27 27.17 -13.40
CA MET A 566 -13.98 26.67 -12.22
C MET A 566 -15.43 26.26 -12.51
N GLU A 567 -16.12 27.00 -13.37
CA GLU A 567 -17.53 26.72 -13.69
C GLU A 567 -17.72 25.38 -14.43
N VAL A 568 -16.80 25.05 -15.34
CA VAL A 568 -16.81 23.77 -16.05
C VAL A 568 -16.56 22.61 -15.07
N VAL A 569 -15.63 22.80 -14.13
CA VAL A 569 -15.37 21.84 -13.05
C VAL A 569 -16.61 21.60 -12.19
N LYS A 570 -17.26 22.67 -11.74
CA LYS A 570 -18.51 22.61 -10.96
C LYS A 570 -19.61 21.86 -11.68
N GLN A 571 -19.80 22.16 -12.94
CA GLN A 571 -20.84 21.50 -13.77
C GLN A 571 -20.58 20.01 -13.88
N LYS A 572 -19.34 19.61 -14.11
CA LYS A 572 -18.98 18.19 -14.21
C LYS A 572 -19.14 17.45 -12.89
N ILE A 573 -18.80 18.08 -11.78
CA ILE A 573 -19.03 17.54 -10.43
C ILE A 573 -20.53 17.30 -10.19
N ARG A 574 -21.40 18.25 -10.54
CA ARG A 574 -22.86 18.10 -10.40
C ARG A 574 -23.38 16.94 -11.27
N GLU A 575 -22.93 16.86 -12.51
CA GLU A 575 -23.31 15.82 -13.45
C GLU A 575 -22.99 14.42 -12.91
N ILE A 576 -21.79 14.22 -12.38
CA ILE A 576 -21.38 12.92 -11.81
C ILE A 576 -22.16 12.62 -10.52
N ASN A 577 -22.36 13.62 -9.66
CA ASN A 577 -23.14 13.46 -8.41
C ASN A 577 -24.61 13.13 -8.69
N ASP A 578 -25.19 13.71 -9.73
CA ASP A 578 -26.57 13.39 -10.15
C ASP A 578 -26.67 11.93 -10.59
N LYS A 579 -25.68 11.42 -11.30
CA LYS A 579 -25.61 10.00 -11.68
C LYS A 579 -25.51 9.04 -10.48
N LYS A 580 -24.88 9.47 -9.37
CA LYS A 580 -24.82 8.65 -8.14
C LYS A 580 -26.21 8.40 -7.54
N ASN A 581 -27.14 9.28 -7.74
CA ASN A 581 -28.51 9.19 -7.24
C ASN A 581 -29.47 8.45 -8.20
N ALA A 582 -28.97 7.98 -9.33
CA ALA A 582 -29.78 7.27 -10.32
C ALA A 582 -30.30 5.94 -9.76
N LYS A 583 -31.57 5.65 -10.00
CA LYS A 583 -32.22 4.40 -9.56
C LYS A 583 -31.75 3.21 -10.38
N ASP A 584 -31.55 3.42 -11.68
CA ASP A 584 -31.09 2.38 -12.58
C ASP A 584 -29.56 2.23 -12.51
N ARG A 585 -29.11 0.99 -12.43
CA ARG A 585 -27.68 0.66 -12.30
C ARG A 585 -26.85 1.08 -13.51
N SER A 586 -27.48 1.07 -14.69
CA SER A 586 -26.85 1.48 -15.95
C SER A 586 -26.55 2.98 -16.03
N ASP A 587 -27.29 3.80 -15.25
CA ASP A 587 -27.16 5.25 -15.25
C ASP A 587 -26.22 5.78 -14.15
N ARG A 588 -25.67 4.87 -13.33
CA ARG A 588 -24.71 5.22 -12.29
C ARG A 588 -23.34 5.56 -12.86
N PRO A 589 -22.51 6.34 -12.13
CA PRO A 589 -21.17 6.68 -12.60
C PRO A 589 -20.34 5.44 -12.90
N THR A 590 -19.55 5.52 -13.96
CA THR A 590 -18.52 4.53 -14.26
C THR A 590 -17.36 4.66 -13.24
N ALA A 591 -16.48 3.65 -13.16
CA ALA A 591 -15.29 3.72 -12.32
C ALA A 591 -14.38 4.89 -12.71
N VAL A 592 -14.27 5.20 -14.00
CA VAL A 592 -13.51 6.36 -14.51
C VAL A 592 -14.14 7.68 -14.02
N GLU A 593 -15.47 7.78 -14.06
CA GLU A 593 -16.16 8.98 -13.57
C GLU A 593 -16.02 9.18 -12.07
N GLU A 594 -16.00 8.09 -11.29
CA GLU A 594 -15.74 8.17 -9.85
C GLU A 594 -14.31 8.64 -9.55
N ASP A 595 -13.31 8.13 -10.27
CA ASP A 595 -11.92 8.60 -10.19
C ASP A 595 -11.82 10.07 -10.61
N MET A 596 -12.52 10.45 -11.67
CA MET A 596 -12.57 11.82 -12.17
C MET A 596 -13.14 12.79 -11.11
N LEU A 597 -14.16 12.37 -10.37
CA LEU A 597 -14.76 13.19 -9.34
C LEU A 597 -13.75 13.61 -8.26
N VAL A 598 -12.90 12.69 -7.83
CA VAL A 598 -11.85 12.98 -6.84
C VAL A 598 -10.88 14.03 -7.38
N THR A 599 -10.45 13.89 -8.62
CA THR A 599 -9.54 14.85 -9.28
C THR A 599 -10.22 16.21 -9.51
N LEU A 600 -11.50 16.22 -9.86
CA LEU A 600 -12.28 17.45 -10.05
C LEU A 600 -12.38 18.28 -8.76
N GLU A 601 -12.55 17.62 -7.61
CA GLU A 601 -12.59 18.33 -6.31
C GLU A 601 -11.25 19.05 -6.05
N VAL A 602 -10.14 18.44 -6.39
CA VAL A 602 -8.81 19.06 -6.25
C VAL A 602 -8.64 20.22 -7.24
N CYS A 603 -9.11 20.09 -8.47
CA CYS A 603 -9.10 21.17 -9.45
C CYS A 603 -9.95 22.35 -8.98
N TYR A 604 -11.11 22.07 -8.39
CA TYR A 604 -11.99 23.08 -7.83
C TYR A 604 -11.29 23.88 -6.72
N GLU A 605 -10.63 23.21 -5.80
CA GLU A 605 -9.83 23.86 -4.75
C GLU A 605 -8.69 24.69 -5.35
N PHE A 606 -8.01 24.17 -6.34
CA PHE A 606 -6.93 24.87 -7.08
C PHE A 606 -7.43 26.20 -7.66
N TYR A 607 -8.59 26.21 -8.31
CA TYR A 607 -9.20 27.44 -8.82
C TYR A 607 -9.67 28.39 -7.72
N LEU A 608 -10.23 27.87 -6.62
CA LEU A 608 -10.62 28.68 -5.47
C LEU A 608 -9.45 29.45 -4.86
N ARG A 609 -8.26 28.90 -4.91
CA ARG A 609 -7.04 29.54 -4.44
C ARG A 609 -6.47 30.56 -5.40
N GLY A 610 -7.13 30.80 -6.53
CA GLY A 610 -6.74 31.79 -7.52
C GLY A 610 -5.71 31.32 -8.54
N PHE A 611 -5.45 30.03 -8.61
CA PHE A 611 -4.54 29.44 -9.59
C PHE A 611 -5.28 29.09 -10.89
N HIS A 612 -4.52 28.85 -11.96
CA HIS A 612 -5.06 28.50 -13.26
C HIS A 612 -4.17 27.47 -13.97
N PHE A 613 -4.73 26.83 -15.00
CA PHE A 613 -3.97 26.01 -15.93
C PHE A 613 -3.65 26.83 -17.18
N ASP A 614 -2.38 26.78 -17.61
CA ASP A 614 -1.97 27.38 -18.87
C ASP A 614 -2.39 26.48 -20.04
N THR A 615 -2.41 27.03 -21.24
CA THR A 615 -2.64 26.25 -22.45
C THR A 615 -1.44 25.35 -22.73
N ILE A 616 -1.69 24.09 -23.15
CA ILE A 616 -0.63 23.17 -23.56
C ILE A 616 0.23 23.84 -24.61
N ASN A 617 1.54 23.80 -24.41
CA ASN A 617 2.54 24.39 -25.28
C ASN A 617 3.32 23.28 -25.98
N ILE A 618 3.30 23.25 -27.31
CA ILE A 618 3.98 22.21 -28.08
C ILE A 618 5.49 22.18 -27.90
N TYR A 619 6.09 23.30 -27.47
CA TYR A 619 7.51 23.43 -27.24
C TYR A 619 7.95 23.17 -25.79
N GLU A 620 7.09 23.47 -24.82
CA GLU A 620 7.47 23.48 -23.41
C GLU A 620 6.73 22.45 -22.54
N SER A 621 5.53 22.01 -22.94
CA SER A 621 4.79 21.01 -22.16
C SER A 621 5.56 19.70 -22.06
N ASP A 622 5.60 19.13 -20.86
CA ASP A 622 6.19 17.81 -20.63
C ASP A 622 5.25 16.70 -21.14
N ALA A 623 5.77 15.48 -21.21
CA ALA A 623 4.99 14.33 -21.60
C ALA A 623 3.93 14.00 -20.54
N THR A 624 4.33 13.90 -19.28
CA THR A 624 3.51 13.34 -18.19
C THR A 624 3.38 14.23 -16.96
N LYS A 625 4.30 15.19 -16.76
CA LYS A 625 4.36 16.01 -15.54
C LYS A 625 3.95 17.45 -15.78
N PHE A 626 3.19 18.00 -14.85
CA PHE A 626 2.85 19.43 -14.82
C PHE A 626 4.07 20.26 -14.48
N LYS A 627 4.23 21.40 -15.14
CA LYS A 627 5.26 22.38 -14.85
C LYS A 627 4.67 23.59 -14.13
N VAL A 628 5.40 24.12 -13.15
CA VAL A 628 4.99 25.33 -12.42
C VAL A 628 5.30 26.55 -13.28
N THR A 629 4.31 27.42 -13.42
CA THR A 629 4.41 28.72 -14.12
C THR A 629 4.03 29.85 -13.15
N GLU A 630 3.97 31.10 -13.63
CA GLU A 630 3.50 32.20 -12.82
C GLU A 630 1.99 32.05 -12.50
N ASN A 631 1.65 31.85 -11.22
CA ASN A 631 0.29 31.64 -10.74
C ASN A 631 -0.48 30.47 -11.36
N GLY A 632 0.20 29.53 -12.01
CA GLY A 632 -0.46 28.45 -12.70
C GLY A 632 0.43 27.22 -12.96
N LEU A 633 -0.16 26.28 -13.68
CA LEU A 633 0.48 25.04 -14.09
C LEU A 633 0.34 24.85 -15.59
N LEU A 634 1.44 24.42 -16.22
CA LEU A 634 1.44 24.00 -17.63
C LEU A 634 1.14 22.51 -17.71
N PRO A 635 -0.03 22.12 -18.29
CA PRO A 635 -0.39 20.72 -18.40
C PRO A 635 0.51 19.93 -19.35
N PRO A 636 0.77 18.65 -19.03
CA PRO A 636 1.47 17.75 -19.94
C PRO A 636 0.57 17.25 -21.08
N PHE A 637 1.16 16.65 -22.10
CA PHE A 637 0.41 16.10 -23.24
C PHE A 637 -0.58 15.00 -22.84
N THR A 638 -0.29 14.21 -21.81
CA THR A 638 -1.17 13.14 -21.34
C THR A 638 -2.51 13.63 -20.79
N THR A 639 -2.67 14.93 -20.55
CA THR A 639 -3.97 15.52 -20.14
C THR A 639 -4.96 15.61 -21.29
N VAL A 640 -4.51 15.51 -22.53
CA VAL A 640 -5.35 15.45 -23.70
C VAL A 640 -6.04 14.07 -23.76
N HIS A 641 -7.36 14.09 -23.87
CA HIS A 641 -8.15 12.86 -23.85
C HIS A 641 -7.70 11.85 -24.93
N GLY A 642 -7.40 10.65 -24.49
CA GLY A 642 -6.97 9.56 -25.38
C GLY A 642 -5.52 9.59 -25.82
N LEU A 643 -4.76 10.63 -25.44
CA LEU A 643 -3.34 10.71 -25.73
C LEU A 643 -2.54 9.93 -24.68
N GLY A 644 -1.98 8.81 -25.08
CA GLY A 644 -1.24 7.90 -24.17
C GLY A 644 0.18 8.38 -23.87
N GLU A 645 0.74 7.80 -22.84
CA GLU A 645 2.09 8.15 -22.36
C GLU A 645 3.17 7.93 -23.41
N ALA A 646 3.12 6.81 -24.14
CA ALA A 646 4.12 6.50 -25.18
C ALA A 646 4.13 7.55 -26.30
N ALA A 647 2.97 7.98 -26.77
CA ALA A 647 2.84 9.03 -27.78
C ALA A 647 3.30 10.39 -27.25
N ALA A 648 3.01 10.69 -25.98
CA ALA A 648 3.46 11.92 -25.33
C ALA A 648 4.98 11.99 -25.20
N ILE A 649 5.62 10.91 -24.76
CA ILE A 649 7.09 10.82 -24.64
C ILE A 649 7.76 10.96 -26.01
N ASP A 650 7.25 10.28 -27.02
CA ASP A 650 7.75 10.38 -28.38
C ASP A 650 7.66 11.82 -28.93
N THR A 651 6.57 12.51 -28.67
CA THR A 651 6.36 13.90 -29.06
C THR A 651 7.39 14.83 -28.42
N VAL A 652 7.65 14.68 -27.14
CA VAL A 652 8.63 15.49 -26.41
C VAL A 652 10.06 15.25 -26.93
N GLU A 653 10.39 14.00 -27.23
CA GLU A 653 11.72 13.67 -27.81
C GLU A 653 11.90 14.26 -29.21
N LYS A 654 10.89 14.11 -30.07
CA LYS A 654 10.97 14.53 -31.48
C LYS A 654 10.93 16.05 -31.68
N ARG A 655 10.27 16.79 -30.78
CA ARG A 655 10.24 18.26 -30.85
C ARG A 655 11.53 18.92 -30.43
N ASN A 656 12.44 18.23 -29.78
CA ASN A 656 13.61 18.80 -29.14
C ASN A 656 14.50 19.57 -30.13
N GLY A 657 14.75 20.83 -29.83
CA GLY A 657 15.59 21.73 -30.68
C GLY A 657 14.95 22.11 -32.01
N LYS A 658 13.66 21.90 -32.22
CA LYS A 658 12.95 22.22 -33.47
C LYS A 658 11.97 23.37 -33.30
N GLU A 659 11.86 24.20 -34.35
CA GLU A 659 10.78 25.16 -34.52
C GLU A 659 9.92 24.73 -35.69
N PHE A 660 8.61 24.78 -35.53
CA PHE A 660 7.65 24.34 -36.55
C PHE A 660 6.99 25.53 -37.24
N VAL A 661 6.98 25.47 -38.56
CA VAL A 661 6.40 26.53 -39.41
C VAL A 661 4.91 26.34 -39.53
N SER A 662 4.43 25.08 -39.50
CA SER A 662 3.03 24.75 -39.68
C SER A 662 2.58 23.58 -38.79
N VAL A 663 1.28 23.46 -38.60
CA VAL A 663 0.63 22.31 -37.92
C VAL A 663 0.97 21.01 -38.66
N GLU A 664 0.95 21.03 -39.98
CA GLU A 664 1.30 19.88 -40.82
C GLU A 664 2.75 19.41 -40.55
N GLU A 665 3.72 20.32 -40.48
CA GLU A 665 5.09 19.98 -40.13
C GLU A 665 5.23 19.34 -38.76
N PHE A 666 4.54 19.90 -37.76
CA PHE A 666 4.50 19.31 -36.42
C PHE A 666 3.89 17.90 -36.42
N ALA A 667 2.76 17.70 -37.10
CA ALA A 667 2.11 16.41 -37.22
C ALA A 667 2.97 15.35 -37.92
N MET A 668 3.72 15.75 -38.94
CA MET A 668 4.66 14.88 -39.64
C MET A 668 5.85 14.49 -38.76
N CYS A 669 6.39 15.45 -38.00
CA CYS A 669 7.49 15.20 -37.06
C CYS A 669 7.05 14.29 -35.91
N CYS A 670 5.91 14.57 -35.29
CA CYS A 670 5.36 13.85 -34.15
C CYS A 670 4.29 12.83 -34.60
N ASN A 671 4.71 11.88 -35.38
CA ASN A 671 3.83 10.96 -36.13
C ASN A 671 3.12 9.91 -35.27
N LYS A 672 3.48 9.76 -33.98
CA LYS A 672 2.73 8.93 -33.04
C LYS A 672 1.46 9.60 -32.52
N LEU A 673 1.30 10.89 -32.74
CA LEU A 673 0.06 11.59 -32.49
C LEU A 673 -0.93 11.29 -33.61
N SER A 674 -2.12 10.87 -33.24
CA SER A 674 -3.20 10.63 -34.19
C SER A 674 -3.76 11.95 -34.73
N LYS A 675 -4.50 11.87 -35.84
CA LYS A 675 -5.24 13.02 -36.39
C LYS A 675 -6.18 13.63 -35.33
N THR A 676 -6.82 12.78 -34.52
CA THR A 676 -7.70 13.20 -33.43
C THR A 676 -6.92 14.02 -32.39
N HIS A 677 -5.72 13.58 -32.03
CA HIS A 677 -4.88 14.30 -31.06
C HIS A 677 -4.47 15.69 -31.61
N ILE A 678 -4.12 15.77 -32.88
CA ILE A 678 -3.78 17.05 -33.52
C ILE A 678 -4.98 18.00 -33.51
N GLU A 679 -6.18 17.52 -33.84
CA GLU A 679 -7.40 18.31 -33.80
C GLU A 679 -7.73 18.78 -32.38
N GLN A 680 -7.53 17.93 -31.37
CA GLN A 680 -7.72 18.29 -29.96
C GLN A 680 -6.73 19.36 -29.51
N LEU A 681 -5.45 19.25 -29.87
CA LEU A 681 -4.43 20.25 -29.59
C LEU A 681 -4.75 21.59 -30.28
N LYS A 682 -5.24 21.55 -31.51
CA LYS A 682 -5.71 22.72 -32.23
C LYS A 682 -6.88 23.40 -31.52
N ALA A 683 -7.87 22.62 -31.08
CA ALA A 683 -9.03 23.15 -30.35
C ALA A 683 -8.64 23.80 -29.02
N LEU A 684 -7.55 23.34 -28.39
CA LEU A 684 -7.00 23.93 -27.17
C LEU A 684 -6.22 25.24 -27.39
N GLY A 685 -5.90 25.59 -28.64
CA GLY A 685 -5.07 26.75 -28.96
C GLY A 685 -3.57 26.46 -28.90
N ALA A 686 -3.12 25.22 -28.86
CA ALA A 686 -1.71 24.83 -28.83
C ALA A 686 -0.93 25.28 -30.08
N PHE A 687 -1.64 25.48 -31.19
CA PHE A 687 -1.09 25.94 -32.45
C PHE A 687 -1.44 27.40 -32.78
N ALA A 688 -1.81 28.20 -31.78
CA ALA A 688 -2.18 29.60 -31.99
C ALA A 688 -1.09 30.37 -32.71
N GLY A 689 -1.47 31.08 -33.78
CA GLY A 689 -0.53 31.83 -34.61
C GLY A 689 0.29 31.03 -35.63
N MET A 690 0.07 29.72 -35.73
CA MET A 690 0.75 28.80 -36.64
C MET A 690 -0.12 28.54 -37.88
N ALA A 691 0.51 28.53 -39.07
CA ALA A 691 -0.17 28.18 -40.29
C ALA A 691 -0.59 26.68 -40.31
N GLU A 692 -1.68 26.36 -41.01
CA GLU A 692 -2.12 24.97 -41.20
C GLU A 692 -1.11 24.15 -42.02
N THR A 693 -0.68 24.71 -43.13
CA THR A 693 0.24 24.08 -44.08
C THR A 693 1.45 24.94 -44.31
N SER A 694 2.60 24.35 -44.60
CA SER A 694 3.85 25.03 -44.92
C SER A 694 3.94 25.42 -46.42
#